data_fc1ccae561bc75c05965ecec0d5ab6ae
#
_entry.id   fc1ccae561bc75c05965ecec0d5ab6ae
#
_cell.length_a   1.000
_cell.length_b   1.000
_cell.length_c   1.000
_cell.angle_alpha   90.00
_cell.angle_beta   90.00
_cell.angle_gamma   90.00
#
_symmetry.space_group_name_H-M   'P 1'
#
loop_
_entity.id
_entity.type
_entity.pdbx_description
1 polymer ?
#
loop_
_entity_poly.entity_id
_entity_poly.type
_entity_poly.pdbx_seq_one_letter_code
_entity_poly.pdbx_strand_id
1 'polypeptide(L)'
;MTFKEQILQGLPSTLPPKKAYPIGGNRAPKRKDVLSKEEKQLAIRNALRYFPDQWHSDLATEFAEELKEYGRIYMYRFKPNYAIYARPISEYPAQSEQGAAIMLMIQNNLDPAVAQHPEELITYGGNGAVFQNWVQYLLTMHYLASMTNEQTLHMYSGHPMGLFPSSKDAPRVVVTNGMMIPNYSKPDDWEKYNALGVTQYGQMTAGSYMYIGPQGIVHGTTITVMNAFRKILSKDDTLAGKVFLTSGLGGMSGAQPKAGNIAGCITVCAEVNPKAAKKRHEQGWVDVLIDDIDVLTKRVREAQQHNEIISIAYIGNVVEVWEHFYNEDIFIHLGSDQSSLHIPWTGGYYPIDLSFEDSNILIREHPKLFKEKVQASLKRHVDAINKHTQKGTYFFDYGNAFLLEASRAGADIMAKNNIDFKYPSYVQDILGPLCFDYGFGPFRWVCASGKPEDLDKTDHIAAEVLEALMLSAPEDIQLQMQDNITWIKNAKQNNMVVGSQARILYADAEGRSKIAIAFNDAISKGEIGPVVLGRDHHDVSGTDSPYRETSNIYDGSRFTADMAIHNVIGDSFRGATWVSIHNGGGVGWGEVINGGFGMLLDGTAEADKRIKNMLFYDVNNGISRRSWARNEGAIFAIKREMERTPNLKVTVPNLVDDDLLEDLF
;
A
#
# COMPACT_ATOMS: atom_id res chain seq x y z
N MET A 1 -21.16 -7.80 27.80
CA MET A 1 -21.01 -8.75 26.66
C MET A 1 -19.54 -8.94 26.36
N THR A 2 -19.13 -10.17 26.17
CA THR A 2 -17.77 -10.55 25.74
C THR A 2 -17.55 -10.20 24.25
N PHE A 3 -16.31 -10.29 23.80
CA PHE A 3 -15.95 -10.16 22.38
C PHE A 3 -16.80 -11.04 21.47
N LYS A 4 -16.92 -12.35 21.81
CA LYS A 4 -17.70 -13.31 21.03
C LYS A 4 -19.19 -12.97 20.97
N GLU A 5 -19.76 -12.61 22.11
CA GLU A 5 -21.18 -12.25 22.21
C GLU A 5 -21.53 -11.01 21.38
N GLN A 6 -20.68 -9.99 21.39
CA GLN A 6 -20.93 -8.78 20.60
C GLN A 6 -20.86 -9.06 19.09
N ILE A 7 -19.94 -9.90 18.64
CA ILE A 7 -19.86 -10.29 17.21
C ILE A 7 -21.10 -11.09 16.81
N LEU A 8 -21.48 -12.10 17.59
CA LEU A 8 -22.65 -12.93 17.30
C LEU A 8 -23.96 -12.13 17.35
N GLN A 9 -24.05 -11.10 18.16
CA GLN A 9 -25.20 -10.21 18.20
C GLN A 9 -25.30 -9.34 16.92
N GLY A 10 -24.17 -8.88 16.38
CA GLY A 10 -24.16 -7.90 15.28
C GLY A 10 -24.64 -6.53 15.76
N LEU A 11 -25.75 -6.04 15.20
CA LEU A 11 -26.36 -4.80 15.67
C LEU A 11 -27.01 -5.01 17.05
N PRO A 12 -26.86 -4.03 17.97
CA PRO A 12 -27.49 -4.11 19.27
C PRO A 12 -29.02 -4.09 19.15
N SER A 13 -29.70 -4.82 20.04
CA SER A 13 -31.17 -4.88 20.10
C SER A 13 -31.80 -3.64 20.74
N THR A 14 -31.02 -2.89 21.50
CA THR A 14 -31.39 -1.61 22.12
C THR A 14 -30.40 -0.54 21.76
N LEU A 15 -30.86 0.70 21.62
CA LEU A 15 -30.00 1.84 21.28
C LEU A 15 -28.90 2.01 22.36
N PRO A 16 -27.60 1.84 22.03
CA PRO A 16 -26.54 1.99 23.01
C PRO A 16 -26.37 3.46 23.42
N PRO A 17 -25.75 3.74 24.57
CA PRO A 17 -25.46 5.10 24.98
C PRO A 17 -24.51 5.79 23.99
N LYS A 18 -24.66 7.11 23.81
CA LYS A 18 -23.74 7.90 22.98
C LYS A 18 -22.32 7.81 23.53
N LYS A 19 -21.34 7.59 22.66
CA LYS A 19 -19.92 7.48 23.01
C LYS A 19 -19.22 8.79 22.70
N ALA A 20 -18.31 9.19 23.59
CA ALA A 20 -17.40 10.28 23.33
C ALA A 20 -16.15 9.77 22.59
N TYR A 21 -15.65 10.55 21.65
CA TYR A 21 -14.36 10.26 21.03
C TYR A 21 -13.22 10.39 22.06
N PRO A 22 -12.14 9.58 21.92
CA PRO A 22 -10.99 9.65 22.81
C PRO A 22 -10.35 11.05 22.80
N ILE A 23 -10.10 11.60 23.98
CA ILE A 23 -9.37 12.86 24.13
C ILE A 23 -7.91 12.63 23.75
N GLY A 24 -7.38 13.45 22.83
CA GLY A 24 -5.98 13.35 22.38
C GLY A 24 -5.70 12.24 21.35
N GLY A 25 -6.73 11.55 20.86
CA GLY A 25 -6.61 10.58 19.77
C GLY A 25 -6.13 11.21 18.46
N ASN A 26 -5.45 10.42 17.62
CA ASN A 26 -5.03 10.86 16.29
C ASN A 26 -6.22 10.83 15.34
N ARG A 27 -6.94 11.96 15.26
CA ARG A 27 -8.14 12.12 14.45
C ARG A 27 -7.78 12.31 12.97
N ALA A 28 -8.59 11.72 12.08
CA ALA A 28 -8.54 12.04 10.67
C ALA A 28 -8.88 13.52 10.43
N PRO A 29 -8.26 14.16 9.42
CA PRO A 29 -8.62 15.52 9.04
C PRO A 29 -10.11 15.62 8.71
N LYS A 30 -10.74 16.73 9.13
CA LYS A 30 -12.11 17.03 8.75
C LYS A 30 -12.26 17.03 7.24
N ARG A 31 -13.27 16.32 6.74
CA ARG A 31 -13.54 16.27 5.30
C ARG A 31 -14.28 17.55 4.87
N LYS A 32 -14.07 17.90 3.60
CA LYS A 32 -14.71 19.07 3.00
C LYS A 32 -16.24 18.90 3.00
N ASP A 33 -16.96 19.98 3.33
CA ASP A 33 -18.43 20.02 3.17
C ASP A 33 -18.77 20.29 1.71
N VAL A 34 -19.27 19.27 1.03
CA VAL A 34 -19.56 19.30 -0.42
C VAL A 34 -21.04 19.04 -0.74
N LEU A 35 -21.88 18.83 0.29
CA LEU A 35 -23.29 18.45 0.10
C LEU A 35 -24.23 19.65 0.18
N SER A 36 -25.21 19.74 -0.72
CA SER A 36 -26.36 20.63 -0.58
C SER A 36 -27.22 20.21 0.62
N LYS A 37 -28.21 21.02 0.96
CA LYS A 37 -29.17 20.71 2.04
C LYS A 37 -29.90 19.41 1.77
N GLU A 38 -30.39 19.23 0.54
CA GLU A 38 -31.12 18.05 0.10
C GLU A 38 -30.20 16.81 0.10
N GLU A 39 -28.96 16.97 -0.29
CA GLU A 39 -27.97 15.91 -0.26
C GLU A 39 -27.57 15.53 1.17
N LYS A 40 -27.49 16.47 2.10
CA LYS A 40 -27.32 16.17 3.54
C LYS A 40 -28.49 15.36 4.09
N GLN A 41 -29.73 15.69 3.68
CA GLN A 41 -30.89 14.89 4.05
C GLN A 41 -30.83 13.48 3.46
N LEU A 42 -30.32 13.32 2.22
CA LEU A 42 -30.12 12.03 1.60
C LEU A 42 -29.03 11.21 2.35
N ALA A 43 -27.93 11.85 2.75
CA ALA A 43 -26.88 11.21 3.54
C ALA A 43 -27.41 10.67 4.89
N ILE A 44 -28.22 11.47 5.58
CA ILE A 44 -28.88 11.02 6.83
C ILE A 44 -29.84 9.87 6.56
N ARG A 45 -30.63 9.92 5.50
CA ARG A 45 -31.53 8.82 5.10
C ARG A 45 -30.75 7.53 4.81
N ASN A 46 -29.62 7.64 4.11
CA ASN A 46 -28.72 6.52 3.86
C ASN A 46 -28.12 5.94 5.14
N ALA A 47 -27.83 6.78 6.12
CA ALA A 47 -27.31 6.34 7.42
C ALA A 47 -28.41 5.66 8.26
N LEU A 48 -29.62 6.19 8.26
CA LEU A 48 -30.72 5.65 9.05
C LEU A 48 -31.25 4.29 8.56
N ARG A 49 -31.02 3.93 7.29
CA ARG A 49 -31.52 2.66 6.70
C ARG A 49 -31.03 1.39 7.40
N TYR A 50 -30.02 1.49 8.27
CA TYR A 50 -29.53 0.36 9.06
C TYR A 50 -30.37 0.07 10.31
N PHE A 51 -31.27 0.98 10.69
CA PHE A 51 -31.89 1.00 12.01
C PHE A 51 -33.42 0.97 11.95
N PRO A 52 -34.08 0.43 12.99
CA PRO A 52 -35.51 0.47 13.10
C PRO A 52 -36.01 1.91 13.33
N ASP A 53 -37.22 2.22 12.86
CA ASP A 53 -37.82 3.55 12.83
C ASP A 53 -37.82 4.26 14.21
N GLN A 54 -37.98 3.50 15.28
CA GLN A 54 -38.00 4.02 16.66
C GLN A 54 -36.70 4.69 17.09
N TRP A 55 -35.58 4.46 16.39
CA TRP A 55 -34.29 5.11 16.69
C TRP A 55 -34.01 6.28 15.77
N HIS A 56 -34.80 6.49 14.73
CA HIS A 56 -34.51 7.48 13.68
C HIS A 56 -34.43 8.91 14.24
N SER A 57 -35.30 9.30 15.19
CA SER A 57 -35.30 10.67 15.73
C SER A 57 -33.99 10.99 16.47
N ASP A 58 -33.51 10.05 17.29
CA ASP A 58 -32.28 10.25 18.08
C ASP A 58 -31.04 10.20 17.17
N LEU A 59 -30.98 9.21 16.26
CA LEU A 59 -29.83 8.99 15.38
C LEU A 59 -29.74 10.06 14.30
N ALA A 60 -30.86 10.60 13.77
CA ALA A 60 -30.84 11.64 12.76
C ALA A 60 -30.09 12.89 13.25
N THR A 61 -30.35 13.31 14.48
CA THR A 61 -29.67 14.47 15.09
C THR A 61 -28.17 14.19 15.26
N GLU A 62 -27.81 13.00 15.78
CA GLU A 62 -26.42 12.63 16.01
C GLU A 62 -25.64 12.50 14.69
N PHE A 63 -26.23 11.89 13.67
CA PHE A 63 -25.56 11.75 12.35
C PHE A 63 -25.43 13.09 11.63
N ALA A 64 -26.37 14.04 11.85
CA ALA A 64 -26.22 15.40 11.36
C ALA A 64 -25.08 16.14 12.06
N GLU A 65 -24.88 15.91 13.37
CA GLU A 65 -23.73 16.44 14.11
C GLU A 65 -22.42 15.87 13.58
N GLU A 66 -22.32 14.53 13.39
CA GLU A 66 -21.12 13.89 12.80
C GLU A 66 -20.81 14.42 11.39
N LEU A 67 -21.82 14.53 10.53
CA LEU A 67 -21.66 15.07 9.18
C LEU A 67 -21.14 16.52 9.19
N LYS A 68 -21.63 17.35 10.10
CA LYS A 68 -21.18 18.74 10.26
C LYS A 68 -19.76 18.81 10.82
N GLU A 69 -19.47 17.99 11.83
CA GLU A 69 -18.18 18.02 12.54
C GLU A 69 -17.07 17.38 11.70
N TYR A 70 -17.32 16.25 11.06
CA TYR A 70 -16.29 15.45 10.38
C TYR A 70 -16.40 15.47 8.85
N GLY A 71 -17.53 15.92 8.31
CA GLY A 71 -17.86 15.79 6.88
C GLY A 71 -18.22 14.36 6.48
N ARG A 72 -18.35 13.45 7.43
CA ARG A 72 -18.71 12.03 7.26
C ARG A 72 -19.54 11.55 8.43
N ILE A 73 -20.29 10.45 8.23
CA ILE A 73 -21.10 9.81 9.27
C ILE A 73 -20.40 8.50 9.63
N TYR A 74 -19.68 8.49 10.75
CA TYR A 74 -18.93 7.32 11.23
C TYR A 74 -19.75 6.37 12.10
N MET A 75 -20.93 6.80 12.57
CA MET A 75 -21.80 6.04 13.49
C MET A 75 -21.03 5.58 14.74
N TYR A 76 -20.28 6.50 15.34
CA TYR A 76 -19.31 6.19 16.40
C TYR A 76 -19.95 5.61 17.65
N ARG A 77 -21.19 5.90 17.94
CA ARG A 77 -22.00 5.26 19.00
C ARG A 77 -21.93 3.73 18.94
N PHE A 78 -21.85 3.18 17.73
CA PHE A 78 -21.86 1.73 17.47
C PHE A 78 -20.47 1.09 17.46
N LYS A 79 -19.40 1.85 17.70
CA LYS A 79 -18.07 1.25 17.90
C LYS A 79 -18.15 0.16 18.99
N PRO A 80 -17.59 -1.06 18.76
CA PRO A 80 -17.64 -2.13 19.76
C PRO A 80 -16.94 -1.72 21.05
N ASN A 81 -17.27 -2.42 22.15
CA ASN A 81 -16.67 -2.15 23.47
C ASN A 81 -15.43 -3.00 23.74
N TYR A 82 -15.11 -3.96 22.86
CA TYR A 82 -13.89 -4.75 22.98
C TYR A 82 -12.70 -4.08 22.28
N ALA A 83 -11.50 -4.39 22.73
CA ALA A 83 -10.28 -3.95 22.08
C ALA A 83 -10.15 -4.61 20.69
N ILE A 84 -9.75 -3.81 19.68
CA ILE A 84 -9.57 -4.28 18.30
C ILE A 84 -8.09 -4.54 18.07
N TYR A 85 -7.74 -5.79 17.81
CA TYR A 85 -6.41 -6.28 17.43
C TYR A 85 -6.55 -7.70 16.87
N ALA A 86 -5.55 -8.17 16.11
CA ALA A 86 -5.53 -9.54 15.60
C ALA A 86 -5.34 -10.55 16.75
N ARG A 87 -6.41 -11.30 17.07
CA ARG A 87 -6.38 -12.40 18.02
C ARG A 87 -5.97 -13.70 17.32
N PRO A 88 -5.51 -14.72 18.07
CA PRO A 88 -5.41 -16.06 17.53
C PRO A 88 -6.69 -16.50 16.82
N ILE A 89 -6.56 -17.14 15.65
CA ILE A 89 -7.71 -17.50 14.79
C ILE A 89 -8.78 -18.31 15.54
N SER A 90 -8.38 -19.14 16.49
CA SER A 90 -9.28 -19.97 17.33
C SER A 90 -10.18 -19.18 18.29
N GLU A 91 -9.90 -17.91 18.51
CA GLU A 91 -10.72 -17.07 19.39
C GLU A 91 -11.94 -16.47 18.68
N TYR A 92 -11.96 -16.47 17.34
CA TYR A 92 -13.07 -15.91 16.59
C TYR A 92 -14.30 -16.84 16.59
N PRO A 93 -15.52 -16.30 16.81
CA PRO A 93 -16.74 -17.10 16.85
C PRO A 93 -17.30 -17.37 15.45
N ALA A 94 -16.48 -17.89 14.54
CA ALA A 94 -16.88 -18.17 13.16
C ALA A 94 -17.21 -19.65 12.96
N GLN A 95 -18.20 -19.93 12.07
CA GLN A 95 -18.56 -21.31 11.68
C GLN A 95 -17.51 -21.89 10.71
N SER A 96 -16.79 -21.06 9.98
CA SER A 96 -15.73 -21.48 9.07
C SER A 96 -14.38 -20.85 9.46
N GLU A 97 -13.30 -21.60 9.30
CA GLU A 97 -11.95 -21.10 9.56
C GLU A 97 -11.58 -19.96 8.61
N GLN A 98 -12.07 -20.01 7.36
CA GLN A 98 -11.93 -18.93 6.41
C GLN A 98 -12.59 -17.63 6.88
N GLY A 99 -13.80 -17.71 7.45
CA GLY A 99 -14.48 -16.57 8.08
C GLY A 99 -13.66 -15.99 9.24
N ALA A 100 -13.13 -16.86 10.12
CA ALA A 100 -12.25 -16.46 11.22
C ALA A 100 -10.98 -15.75 10.74
N ALA A 101 -10.35 -16.24 9.68
CA ALA A 101 -9.16 -15.63 9.09
C ALA A 101 -9.44 -14.21 8.56
N ILE A 102 -10.58 -14.00 7.88
CA ILE A 102 -10.98 -12.68 7.39
C ILE A 102 -11.26 -11.73 8.57
N MET A 103 -11.94 -12.20 9.61
CA MET A 103 -12.20 -11.41 10.84
C MET A 103 -10.89 -10.97 11.51
N LEU A 104 -9.90 -11.88 11.61
CA LEU A 104 -8.57 -11.59 12.13
C LEU A 104 -7.91 -10.47 11.33
N MET A 105 -7.92 -10.57 10.01
CA MET A 105 -7.28 -9.58 9.13
C MET A 105 -7.98 -8.22 9.16
N ILE A 106 -9.32 -8.18 9.26
CA ILE A 106 -10.07 -6.94 9.48
C ILE A 106 -9.63 -6.28 10.79
N GLN A 107 -9.53 -7.04 11.88
CA GLN A 107 -9.13 -6.50 13.17
C GLN A 107 -7.65 -6.07 13.20
N ASN A 108 -6.76 -6.79 12.50
CA ASN A 108 -5.39 -6.34 12.32
C ASN A 108 -5.31 -4.96 11.63
N ASN A 109 -6.10 -4.75 10.58
CA ASN A 109 -6.12 -3.48 9.84
C ASN A 109 -6.68 -2.30 10.66
N LEU A 110 -7.46 -2.57 11.69
CA LEU A 110 -8.06 -1.57 12.57
C LEU A 110 -7.44 -1.52 13.97
N ASP A 111 -6.41 -2.32 14.23
CA ASP A 111 -5.62 -2.27 15.46
C ASP A 111 -5.01 -0.87 15.63
N PRO A 112 -5.20 -0.19 16.79
CA PRO A 112 -4.61 1.12 17.05
C PRO A 112 -3.07 1.17 16.93
N ALA A 113 -2.38 0.02 17.03
CA ALA A 113 -0.95 -0.07 16.77
C ALA A 113 -0.61 -0.06 15.27
N VAL A 114 -1.57 -0.43 14.41
CA VAL A 114 -1.42 -0.55 12.96
C VAL A 114 -2.07 0.61 12.21
N ALA A 115 -3.32 0.94 12.56
CA ALA A 115 -4.13 1.93 11.87
C ALA A 115 -3.71 3.37 12.19
N GLN A 116 -3.73 4.23 11.18
CA GLN A 116 -3.43 5.65 11.33
C GLN A 116 -4.51 6.41 12.10
N HIS A 117 -5.78 6.16 11.76
CA HIS A 117 -6.95 6.78 12.41
C HIS A 117 -8.01 5.70 12.69
N PRO A 118 -7.77 4.86 13.72
CA PRO A 118 -8.63 3.70 13.99
C PRO A 118 -10.07 4.08 14.35
N GLU A 119 -10.28 5.27 14.95
CA GLU A 119 -11.62 5.75 15.30
C GLU A 119 -12.48 6.06 14.07
N GLU A 120 -11.85 6.50 12.99
CA GLU A 120 -12.46 6.78 11.69
C GLU A 120 -12.31 5.61 10.68
N LEU A 121 -11.89 4.41 11.16
CA LEU A 121 -11.74 3.19 10.34
C LEU A 121 -10.72 3.33 9.20
N ILE A 122 -9.73 4.20 9.37
CA ILE A 122 -8.70 4.49 8.38
C ILE A 122 -7.39 3.80 8.77
N THR A 123 -6.90 2.92 7.91
CA THR A 123 -5.66 2.18 8.14
C THR A 123 -4.43 3.03 7.81
N TYR A 124 -4.34 3.62 6.61
CA TYR A 124 -3.19 4.45 6.20
C TYR A 124 -3.54 5.44 5.09
N GLY A 125 -2.56 6.27 4.73
CA GLY A 125 -2.65 7.22 3.61
C GLY A 125 -3.64 8.37 3.83
N GLY A 126 -4.02 8.64 5.07
CA GLY A 126 -4.94 9.71 5.45
C GLY A 126 -6.42 9.43 5.17
N ASN A 127 -6.74 8.49 4.28
CA ASN A 127 -8.11 8.18 3.86
C ASN A 127 -8.34 6.73 3.41
N GLY A 128 -7.35 5.85 3.50
CA GLY A 128 -7.46 4.42 3.15
C GLY A 128 -8.34 3.66 4.14
N ALA A 129 -9.65 3.64 3.89
CA ALA A 129 -10.65 3.10 4.80
C ALA A 129 -10.89 1.60 4.62
N VAL A 130 -11.15 0.92 5.73
CA VAL A 130 -11.63 -0.47 5.76
C VAL A 130 -13.15 -0.51 5.64
N PHE A 131 -13.84 0.38 6.36
CA PHE A 131 -15.29 0.60 6.30
C PHE A 131 -15.58 2.10 6.33
N GLN A 132 -16.79 2.49 5.93
CA GLN A 132 -17.24 3.87 6.03
C GLN A 132 -17.71 4.23 7.45
N ASN A 133 -18.27 3.26 8.17
CA ASN A 133 -18.83 3.47 9.51
C ASN A 133 -18.80 2.18 10.36
N TRP A 134 -18.99 2.33 11.67
CA TRP A 134 -18.92 1.25 12.63
C TRP A 134 -20.05 0.21 12.50
N VAL A 135 -21.19 0.59 11.94
CA VAL A 135 -22.29 -0.36 11.69
C VAL A 135 -21.92 -1.34 10.58
N GLN A 136 -21.23 -0.88 9.54
CA GLN A 136 -20.71 -1.77 8.50
C GLN A 136 -19.71 -2.79 9.08
N TYR A 137 -18.84 -2.36 9.98
CA TYR A 137 -17.94 -3.26 10.71
C TYR A 137 -18.72 -4.31 11.49
N LEU A 138 -19.69 -3.92 12.32
CA LEU A 138 -20.48 -4.85 13.15
C LEU A 138 -21.23 -5.88 12.28
N LEU A 139 -21.89 -5.43 11.23
CA LEU A 139 -22.62 -6.31 10.30
C LEU A 139 -21.69 -7.28 9.57
N THR A 140 -20.52 -6.80 9.13
CA THR A 140 -19.54 -7.64 8.44
C THR A 140 -19.02 -8.74 9.37
N MET A 141 -18.63 -8.38 10.61
CA MET A 141 -18.17 -9.37 11.60
C MET A 141 -19.26 -10.39 11.92
N HIS A 142 -20.51 -9.96 12.03
CA HIS A 142 -21.66 -10.85 12.25
C HIS A 142 -21.90 -11.82 11.08
N TYR A 143 -21.86 -11.32 9.83
CA TYR A 143 -21.99 -12.18 8.65
C TYR A 143 -20.85 -13.19 8.56
N LEU A 144 -19.61 -12.77 8.80
CA LEU A 144 -18.45 -13.67 8.80
C LEU A 144 -18.55 -14.74 9.90
N ALA A 145 -19.11 -14.41 11.07
CA ALA A 145 -19.34 -15.36 12.14
C ALA A 145 -20.38 -16.42 11.77
N SER A 146 -21.44 -16.05 11.05
CA SER A 146 -22.54 -16.94 10.65
C SER A 146 -22.34 -17.65 9.31
N MET A 147 -21.31 -17.24 8.54
CA MET A 147 -21.03 -17.73 7.19
C MET A 147 -20.61 -19.19 7.17
N THR A 148 -21.21 -19.97 6.27
CA THR A 148 -20.77 -21.32 5.92
C THR A 148 -19.73 -21.31 4.79
N ASN A 149 -19.11 -22.47 4.52
CA ASN A 149 -18.19 -22.63 3.41
C ASN A 149 -18.88 -22.65 2.02
N GLU A 150 -20.21 -22.59 1.97
CA GLU A 150 -21.02 -22.55 0.74
C GLU A 150 -21.76 -21.21 0.58
N GLN A 151 -21.19 -20.15 1.14
CA GLN A 151 -21.69 -18.79 1.03
C GLN A 151 -20.59 -17.80 0.66
N THR A 152 -20.94 -16.73 -0.02
CA THR A 152 -20.09 -15.57 -0.32
C THR A 152 -20.74 -14.31 0.20
N LEU A 153 -20.00 -13.52 0.98
CA LEU A 153 -20.39 -12.19 1.40
C LEU A 153 -20.02 -11.18 0.32
N HIS A 154 -21.00 -10.44 -0.15
CA HIS A 154 -20.81 -9.36 -1.13
C HIS A 154 -20.67 -8.03 -0.39
N MET A 155 -19.60 -7.29 -0.69
CA MET A 155 -19.24 -6.01 -0.05
C MET A 155 -19.16 -4.89 -1.09
N TYR A 156 -19.99 -3.88 -0.98
CA TYR A 156 -19.96 -2.69 -1.84
C TYR A 156 -19.48 -1.48 -1.03
N SER A 157 -18.25 -1.03 -1.26
CA SER A 157 -17.68 0.13 -0.58
C SER A 157 -17.85 0.09 0.95
N GLY A 158 -17.48 -1.05 1.55
CA GLY A 158 -17.61 -1.31 2.98
C GLY A 158 -19.00 -1.79 3.43
N HIS A 159 -20.02 -1.64 2.60
CA HIS A 159 -21.37 -2.06 2.95
C HIS A 159 -21.59 -3.56 2.67
N PRO A 160 -21.90 -4.37 3.70
CA PRO A 160 -22.18 -5.79 3.54
C PRO A 160 -23.60 -5.97 2.97
N MET A 161 -23.68 -6.33 1.69
CA MET A 161 -24.96 -6.52 0.99
C MET A 161 -25.68 -7.79 1.45
N GLY A 162 -24.93 -8.82 1.83
CA GLY A 162 -25.47 -10.07 2.34
C GLY A 162 -24.69 -11.31 1.94
N LEU A 163 -25.08 -12.44 2.53
CA LEU A 163 -24.55 -13.78 2.22
C LEU A 163 -25.37 -14.40 1.08
N PHE A 164 -24.68 -14.78 0.02
CA PHE A 164 -25.30 -15.45 -1.13
C PHE A 164 -24.84 -16.91 -1.20
N PRO A 165 -25.72 -17.87 -1.57
CA PRO A 165 -25.32 -19.24 -1.84
C PRO A 165 -24.17 -19.31 -2.86
N SER A 166 -23.19 -20.17 -2.63
CA SER A 166 -21.97 -20.27 -3.39
C SER A 166 -21.42 -21.70 -3.32
N SER A 167 -20.23 -21.93 -3.84
CA SER A 167 -19.52 -23.21 -3.73
C SER A 167 -18.34 -23.11 -2.78
N LYS A 168 -17.78 -24.25 -2.35
CA LYS A 168 -16.58 -24.31 -1.50
C LYS A 168 -15.34 -23.70 -2.19
N ASP A 169 -15.30 -23.75 -3.52
CA ASP A 169 -14.17 -23.22 -4.31
C ASP A 169 -14.29 -21.72 -4.58
N ALA A 170 -15.47 -21.12 -4.35
CA ALA A 170 -15.67 -19.68 -4.53
C ALA A 170 -15.08 -18.87 -3.37
N PRO A 171 -14.75 -17.58 -3.58
CA PRO A 171 -14.34 -16.69 -2.50
C PRO A 171 -15.41 -16.57 -1.40
N ARG A 172 -14.97 -16.48 -0.15
CA ARG A 172 -15.86 -16.19 0.99
C ARG A 172 -16.32 -14.74 0.99
N VAL A 173 -15.48 -13.83 0.49
CA VAL A 173 -15.83 -12.40 0.40
C VAL A 173 -15.37 -11.85 -0.96
N VAL A 174 -16.22 -11.03 -1.57
CA VAL A 174 -15.89 -10.21 -2.74
C VAL A 174 -16.11 -8.74 -2.37
N VAL A 175 -15.06 -7.94 -2.49
CA VAL A 175 -15.06 -6.53 -2.11
C VAL A 175 -14.85 -5.65 -3.35
N THR A 176 -15.70 -4.64 -3.51
CA THR A 176 -15.45 -3.54 -4.45
C THR A 176 -15.44 -2.22 -3.70
N ASN A 177 -14.45 -1.38 -3.96
CA ASN A 177 -14.36 -0.05 -3.36
C ASN A 177 -14.15 1.00 -4.45
N GLY A 178 -14.93 2.08 -4.39
CA GLY A 178 -14.71 3.24 -5.21
C GLY A 178 -14.90 3.02 -6.72
N MET A 179 -15.64 2.01 -7.13
CA MET A 179 -15.85 1.65 -8.55
C MET A 179 -16.84 2.60 -9.21
N MET A 180 -16.42 3.86 -9.36
CA MET A 180 -17.21 4.92 -10.01
C MET A 180 -17.19 4.74 -11.53
N ILE A 181 -18.31 5.09 -12.19
CA ILE A 181 -18.38 5.15 -13.65
C ILE A 181 -17.47 6.30 -14.13
N PRO A 182 -16.62 6.11 -15.17
CA PRO A 182 -15.55 7.05 -15.52
C PRO A 182 -15.98 8.51 -15.66
N ASN A 183 -17.09 8.81 -16.29
CA ASN A 183 -17.58 10.18 -16.47
C ASN A 183 -18.08 10.85 -15.16
N TYR A 184 -18.23 10.08 -14.09
CA TYR A 184 -18.68 10.50 -12.76
C TYR A 184 -17.62 10.25 -11.69
N SER A 185 -16.35 10.15 -12.10
CA SER A 185 -15.19 9.81 -11.23
C SER A 185 -14.20 10.98 -11.11
N LYS A 186 -14.69 12.21 -11.08
CA LYS A 186 -13.90 13.40 -10.80
C LYS A 186 -13.72 13.56 -9.29
N PRO A 187 -12.68 14.27 -8.82
CA PRO A 187 -12.43 14.44 -7.38
C PRO A 187 -13.63 14.96 -6.58
N ASP A 188 -14.39 15.94 -7.14
CA ASP A 188 -15.58 16.48 -6.46
C ASP A 188 -16.74 15.47 -6.43
N ASP A 189 -16.92 14.64 -7.46
CA ASP A 189 -17.91 13.56 -7.48
C ASP A 189 -17.61 12.54 -6.39
N TRP A 190 -16.34 12.15 -6.26
CA TRP A 190 -15.93 11.19 -5.24
C TRP A 190 -16.15 11.72 -3.82
N GLU A 191 -15.77 12.95 -3.51
CA GLU A 191 -16.01 13.57 -2.20
C GLU A 191 -17.51 13.58 -1.87
N LYS A 192 -18.34 13.94 -2.85
CA LYS A 192 -19.80 13.95 -2.74
C LYS A 192 -20.36 12.56 -2.43
N TYR A 193 -20.06 11.57 -3.25
CA TYR A 193 -20.62 10.22 -3.09
C TYR A 193 -20.07 9.49 -1.86
N ASN A 194 -18.86 9.81 -1.43
CA ASN A 194 -18.34 9.34 -0.15
C ASN A 194 -19.10 9.98 1.04
N ALA A 195 -19.37 11.28 1.00
CA ALA A 195 -20.15 11.96 2.03
C ALA A 195 -21.62 11.49 2.09
N LEU A 196 -22.19 11.07 0.95
CA LEU A 196 -23.51 10.42 0.89
C LEU A 196 -23.51 9.00 1.48
N GLY A 197 -22.34 8.42 1.79
CA GLY A 197 -22.24 7.07 2.31
C GLY A 197 -22.52 5.97 1.27
N VAL A 198 -22.26 6.22 -0.02
CA VAL A 198 -22.53 5.25 -1.10
C VAL A 198 -21.27 4.70 -1.77
N THR A 199 -20.13 5.35 -1.57
CA THR A 199 -18.83 4.84 -2.01
C THR A 199 -17.75 5.11 -0.98
N GLN A 200 -16.64 4.38 -1.05
CA GLN A 200 -15.47 4.67 -0.21
C GLN A 200 -14.18 4.54 -1.02
N TYR A 201 -13.16 5.22 -0.54
CA TYR A 201 -11.80 5.09 -1.02
C TYR A 201 -11.14 3.85 -0.42
N GLY A 202 -10.97 2.81 -1.24
CA GLY A 202 -10.29 1.58 -0.84
C GLY A 202 -8.83 1.61 -1.28
N GLN A 203 -7.94 2.19 -0.47
CA GLN A 203 -6.54 2.31 -0.82
C GLN A 203 -5.80 0.99 -0.64
N MET A 204 -5.40 0.36 -1.75
CA MET A 204 -4.51 -0.79 -1.77
C MET A 204 -4.90 -1.85 -0.71
N THR A 205 -3.94 -2.37 0.04
CA THR A 205 -4.16 -3.41 1.06
C THR A 205 -5.02 -2.99 2.26
N ALA A 206 -5.24 -1.71 2.50
CA ALA A 206 -6.22 -1.26 3.51
C ALA A 206 -7.64 -1.72 3.14
N GLY A 207 -8.03 -1.57 1.88
CA GLY A 207 -9.35 -1.96 1.40
C GLY A 207 -9.54 -3.48 1.23
N SER A 208 -8.46 -4.26 1.19
CA SER A 208 -8.50 -5.73 1.07
C SER A 208 -8.23 -6.46 2.39
N TYR A 209 -8.09 -5.74 3.48
CA TYR A 209 -7.75 -6.31 4.80
C TYR A 209 -6.36 -6.99 4.86
N MET A 210 -5.48 -6.73 3.90
CA MET A 210 -4.15 -7.37 3.80
C MET A 210 -2.98 -6.46 4.20
N TYR A 211 -3.24 -5.32 4.85
CA TYR A 211 -2.17 -4.50 5.41
C TYR A 211 -1.54 -5.18 6.63
N ILE A 212 -0.23 -5.34 6.61
CA ILE A 212 0.55 -6.04 7.64
C ILE A 212 1.44 -5.10 8.47
N GLY A 213 1.10 -3.82 8.48
CA GLY A 213 1.94 -2.81 9.11
C GLY A 213 3.06 -2.32 8.20
N PRO A 214 4.03 -1.59 8.76
CA PRO A 214 5.04 -0.85 7.98
C PRO A 214 6.10 -1.72 7.33
N GLN A 215 6.23 -3.00 7.66
CA GLN A 215 7.29 -3.85 7.10
C GLN A 215 7.17 -4.02 5.57
N GLY A 216 5.96 -3.94 5.01
CA GLY A 216 5.77 -4.00 3.56
C GLY A 216 6.48 -2.87 2.82
N ILE A 217 6.32 -1.65 3.32
CA ILE A 217 6.99 -0.48 2.71
C ILE A 217 8.48 -0.44 3.03
N VAL A 218 8.92 -0.91 4.21
CA VAL A 218 10.36 -1.02 4.51
C VAL A 218 11.04 -1.98 3.54
N HIS A 219 10.45 -3.17 3.31
CA HIS A 219 10.96 -4.14 2.35
C HIS A 219 11.02 -3.56 0.93
N GLY A 220 9.88 -3.05 0.43
CA GLY A 220 9.82 -2.47 -0.92
C GLY A 220 10.80 -1.31 -1.12
N THR A 221 10.96 -0.44 -0.12
CA THR A 221 11.94 0.65 -0.16
C THR A 221 13.38 0.12 -0.15
N THR A 222 13.68 -0.89 0.67
CA THR A 222 15.01 -1.51 0.68
C THR A 222 15.38 -2.08 -0.69
N ILE A 223 14.50 -2.86 -1.30
CA ILE A 223 14.70 -3.43 -2.65
C ILE A 223 14.83 -2.33 -3.70
N THR A 224 13.99 -1.27 -3.62
CA THR A 224 14.07 -0.13 -4.54
C THR A 224 15.42 0.58 -4.43
N VAL A 225 15.87 0.93 -3.22
CA VAL A 225 17.13 1.65 -2.99
C VAL A 225 18.33 0.82 -3.44
N MET A 226 18.38 -0.48 -3.11
CA MET A 226 19.44 -1.37 -3.55
C MET A 226 19.52 -1.44 -5.08
N ASN A 227 18.39 -1.65 -5.75
CA ASN A 227 18.36 -1.72 -7.21
C ASN A 227 18.64 -0.36 -7.88
N ALA A 228 18.19 0.76 -7.28
CA ALA A 228 18.53 2.09 -7.77
C ALA A 228 20.05 2.36 -7.72
N PHE A 229 20.71 1.99 -6.63
CA PHE A 229 22.18 2.11 -6.53
C PHE A 229 22.89 1.24 -7.57
N ARG A 230 22.41 0.03 -7.85
CA ARG A 230 22.96 -0.87 -8.89
C ARG A 230 22.91 -0.28 -10.30
N LYS A 231 22.02 0.66 -10.56
CA LYS A 231 21.97 1.38 -11.84
C LYS A 231 23.08 2.42 -12.01
N ILE A 232 23.61 2.95 -10.92
CA ILE A 232 24.56 4.07 -10.94
C ILE A 232 25.95 3.73 -10.39
N LEU A 233 26.09 2.59 -9.72
CA LEU A 233 27.34 2.13 -9.14
C LEU A 233 27.85 0.86 -9.85
N SER A 234 29.17 0.65 -9.78
CA SER A 234 29.77 -0.61 -10.22
C SER A 234 29.46 -1.76 -9.25
N LYS A 235 29.55 -3.01 -9.71
CA LYS A 235 29.26 -4.21 -8.88
C LYS A 235 30.07 -4.29 -7.59
N ASP A 236 31.28 -3.74 -7.57
CA ASP A 236 32.20 -3.80 -6.44
C ASP A 236 32.09 -2.59 -5.49
N ASP A 237 31.25 -1.60 -5.84
CA ASP A 237 31.07 -0.41 -5.01
C ASP A 237 30.19 -0.72 -3.79
N THR A 238 30.60 -0.19 -2.63
CA THR A 238 29.77 -0.21 -1.42
C THR A 238 28.77 0.93 -1.42
N LEU A 239 27.59 0.71 -0.83
CA LEU A 239 26.59 1.75 -0.60
C LEU A 239 26.94 2.61 0.63
N ALA A 240 27.83 2.13 1.50
CA ALA A 240 28.27 2.88 2.67
C ALA A 240 28.90 4.23 2.28
N GLY A 241 28.50 5.30 2.94
CA GLY A 241 28.91 6.66 2.59
C GLY A 241 28.17 7.29 1.40
N LYS A 242 27.32 6.56 0.67
CA LYS A 242 26.51 7.10 -0.43
C LYS A 242 25.21 7.73 0.10
N VAL A 243 24.83 8.90 -0.43
CA VAL A 243 23.70 9.67 0.08
C VAL A 243 22.43 9.39 -0.73
N PHE A 244 21.38 9.00 -0.04
CA PHE A 244 20.00 8.98 -0.49
C PHE A 244 19.22 10.10 0.21
N LEU A 245 18.73 11.10 -0.55
CA LEU A 245 17.91 12.20 -0.05
C LEU A 245 16.45 11.98 -0.41
N THR A 246 15.57 12.08 0.59
CA THR A 246 14.12 11.93 0.42
C THR A 246 13.35 12.76 1.43
N SER A 247 12.02 12.66 1.46
CA SER A 247 11.15 13.40 2.37
C SER A 247 9.99 12.58 2.91
N GLY A 248 9.44 13.05 4.03
CA GLY A 248 8.29 12.48 4.70
C GLY A 248 8.65 11.42 5.74
N LEU A 249 8.10 11.56 6.96
CA LEU A 249 8.22 10.59 8.05
C LEU A 249 6.84 10.19 8.62
N GLY A 250 5.81 10.30 7.78
CA GLY A 250 4.44 9.92 8.10
C GLY A 250 4.23 8.41 8.24
N GLY A 251 3.00 7.95 7.96
CA GLY A 251 2.62 6.53 8.07
C GLY A 251 3.46 5.62 7.17
N MET A 252 3.45 5.90 5.88
CA MET A 252 4.16 5.13 4.85
C MET A 252 5.61 5.58 4.69
N SER A 253 5.82 6.88 4.48
CA SER A 253 7.14 7.47 4.23
C SER A 253 8.12 7.29 5.40
N GLY A 254 7.63 7.15 6.62
CA GLY A 254 8.48 6.90 7.80
C GLY A 254 9.31 5.62 7.77
N ALA A 255 9.07 4.75 6.79
CA ALA A 255 9.86 3.54 6.56
C ALA A 255 11.22 3.80 5.88
N GLN A 256 11.38 4.91 5.17
CA GLN A 256 12.53 5.18 4.32
C GLN A 256 13.88 5.20 5.07
N PRO A 257 14.01 5.85 6.25
CA PRO A 257 15.28 5.86 6.98
C PRO A 257 15.75 4.44 7.35
N LYS A 258 14.83 3.62 7.86
CA LYS A 258 15.14 2.23 8.22
C LYS A 258 15.50 1.38 7.01
N ALA A 259 14.78 1.57 5.90
CA ALA A 259 15.08 0.89 4.64
C ALA A 259 16.47 1.25 4.10
N GLY A 260 16.86 2.52 4.20
CA GLY A 260 18.19 2.96 3.81
C GLY A 260 19.29 2.37 4.68
N ASN A 261 19.09 2.25 5.99
CA ASN A 261 20.01 1.55 6.89
C ASN A 261 20.16 0.07 6.50
N ILE A 262 19.05 -0.62 6.20
CA ILE A 262 19.07 -2.03 5.77
C ILE A 262 19.75 -2.16 4.41
N ALA A 263 19.52 -1.23 3.49
CA ALA A 263 20.19 -1.17 2.19
C ALA A 263 21.69 -0.86 2.31
N GLY A 264 22.11 -0.15 3.36
CA GLY A 264 23.52 0.11 3.67
C GLY A 264 24.04 1.48 3.23
N CYS A 265 23.20 2.53 3.18
CA CYS A 265 23.56 3.88 2.74
C CYS A 265 23.35 4.95 3.83
N ILE A 266 23.77 6.19 3.54
CA ILE A 266 23.38 7.38 4.30
C ILE A 266 22.00 7.80 3.78
N THR A 267 21.00 7.86 4.66
CA THR A 267 19.65 8.35 4.29
C THR A 267 19.37 9.67 5.00
N VAL A 268 19.11 10.71 4.24
CA VAL A 268 18.63 12.00 4.74
C VAL A 268 17.14 12.10 4.39
N CYS A 269 16.29 12.23 5.42
CA CYS A 269 14.85 12.32 5.25
C CYS A 269 14.33 13.60 5.91
N ALA A 270 13.84 14.55 5.09
CA ALA A 270 13.28 15.80 5.60
C ALA A 270 11.81 15.63 6.01
N GLU A 271 11.43 16.21 7.15
CA GLU A 271 10.06 16.17 7.69
C GLU A 271 9.72 17.50 8.36
N VAL A 272 8.68 18.15 7.90
CA VAL A 272 8.24 19.45 8.45
C VAL A 272 7.49 19.32 9.78
N ASN A 273 6.93 18.15 10.07
CA ASN A 273 6.22 17.88 11.32
C ASN A 273 7.18 17.32 12.39
N PRO A 274 7.57 18.12 13.41
CA PRO A 274 8.52 17.68 14.41
C PRO A 274 8.07 16.45 15.21
N LYS A 275 6.74 16.30 15.38
CA LYS A 275 6.18 15.15 16.10
C LYS A 275 6.34 13.86 15.32
N ALA A 276 6.19 13.90 13.99
CA ALA A 276 6.39 12.74 13.14
C ALA A 276 7.87 12.30 13.16
N ALA A 277 8.80 13.23 13.01
CA ALA A 277 10.24 12.96 13.09
C ALA A 277 10.66 12.36 14.43
N LYS A 278 10.25 12.97 15.55
CA LYS A 278 10.53 12.46 16.91
C LYS A 278 9.97 11.06 17.13
N LYS A 279 8.74 10.81 16.69
CA LYS A 279 8.11 9.48 16.80
C LYS A 279 8.94 8.39 16.10
N ARG A 280 9.48 8.67 14.90
CA ARG A 280 10.30 7.69 14.16
C ARG A 280 11.66 7.46 14.83
N HIS A 281 12.24 8.49 15.41
CA HIS A 281 13.47 8.37 16.20
C HIS A 281 13.23 7.53 17.47
N GLU A 282 12.20 7.83 18.25
CA GLU A 282 11.82 7.07 19.44
C GLU A 282 11.52 5.59 19.14
N GLN A 283 11.02 5.30 17.94
CA GLN A 283 10.80 3.93 17.45
C GLN A 283 12.09 3.23 16.97
N GLY A 284 13.24 3.91 16.97
CA GLY A 284 14.51 3.37 16.48
C GLY A 284 14.53 3.19 14.94
N TRP A 285 13.76 4.00 14.21
CA TRP A 285 13.72 3.96 12.74
C TRP A 285 14.59 5.04 12.10
N VAL A 286 14.94 6.04 12.88
CA VAL A 286 15.85 7.13 12.54
C VAL A 286 16.94 7.16 13.61
N ASP A 287 18.20 7.20 13.21
CA ASP A 287 19.33 7.20 14.13
C ASP A 287 19.57 8.59 14.73
N VAL A 288 19.42 9.65 13.94
CA VAL A 288 19.74 11.03 14.35
C VAL A 288 18.64 12.01 13.94
N LEU A 289 18.29 12.93 14.86
CA LEU A 289 17.43 14.08 14.60
C LEU A 289 18.25 15.36 14.52
N ILE A 290 18.04 16.17 13.49
CA ILE A 290 18.71 17.48 13.29
C ILE A 290 17.65 18.49 12.84
N ASP A 291 17.68 19.71 13.37
CA ASP A 291 16.80 20.83 13.04
C ASP A 291 17.56 22.07 12.54
N ASP A 292 18.87 21.96 12.38
CA ASP A 292 19.77 23.00 11.85
C ASP A 292 20.44 22.48 10.56
N ILE A 293 20.35 23.27 9.49
CA ILE A 293 20.81 22.84 8.16
C ILE A 293 22.35 22.77 8.07
N ASP A 294 23.07 23.62 8.79
CA ASP A 294 24.55 23.60 8.81
C ASP A 294 25.07 22.40 9.61
N VAL A 295 24.37 22.05 10.70
CA VAL A 295 24.66 20.83 11.47
C VAL A 295 24.38 19.58 10.64
N LEU A 296 23.28 19.57 9.87
CA LEU A 296 22.98 18.49 8.93
C LEU A 296 24.11 18.32 7.92
N THR A 297 24.51 19.41 7.29
CA THR A 297 25.57 19.43 6.29
C THR A 297 26.89 18.86 6.83
N LYS A 298 27.29 19.31 8.00
CA LYS A 298 28.50 18.81 8.69
C LYS A 298 28.38 17.30 8.96
N ARG A 299 27.24 16.85 9.50
CA ARG A 299 27.00 15.43 9.83
C ARG A 299 27.03 14.53 8.60
N VAL A 300 26.46 14.97 7.48
CA VAL A 300 26.48 14.21 6.23
C VAL A 300 27.91 14.11 5.67
N ARG A 301 28.71 15.20 5.69
CA ARG A 301 30.12 15.16 5.30
C ARG A 301 30.95 14.19 6.15
N GLU A 302 30.74 14.21 7.47
CA GLU A 302 31.40 13.26 8.38
C GLU A 302 31.05 11.81 8.05
N ALA A 303 29.74 11.53 7.80
CA ALA A 303 29.29 10.21 7.44
C ALA A 303 29.86 9.73 6.09
N GLN A 304 29.95 10.62 5.09
CA GLN A 304 30.58 10.31 3.80
C GLN A 304 32.08 9.99 3.96
N GLN A 305 32.79 10.78 4.73
CA GLN A 305 34.25 10.58 4.98
C GLN A 305 34.56 9.25 5.68
N HIS A 306 33.68 8.80 6.56
CA HIS A 306 33.86 7.56 7.33
C HIS A 306 33.12 6.34 6.70
N ASN A 307 32.51 6.50 5.53
CA ASN A 307 31.66 5.47 4.90
C ASN A 307 30.62 4.88 5.87
N GLU A 308 29.94 5.75 6.61
CA GLU A 308 28.92 5.32 7.56
C GLU A 308 27.65 4.84 6.87
N ILE A 309 26.91 3.97 7.58
CA ILE A 309 25.52 3.62 7.29
C ILE A 309 24.70 4.28 8.38
N ILE A 310 23.88 5.27 8.03
CA ILE A 310 23.13 6.07 9.00
C ILE A 310 21.90 6.70 8.40
N SER A 311 20.86 6.83 9.22
CA SER A 311 19.64 7.57 8.87
C SER A 311 19.54 8.86 9.69
N ILE A 312 19.28 9.96 8.99
CA ILE A 312 19.19 11.31 9.56
C ILE A 312 17.82 11.89 9.19
N ALA A 313 17.01 12.23 10.19
CA ALA A 313 15.83 13.05 9.98
C ALA A 313 16.19 14.53 10.12
N TYR A 314 15.91 15.31 9.10
CA TYR A 314 15.96 16.76 9.15
C TYR A 314 14.57 17.32 9.46
N ILE A 315 14.43 18.03 10.59
CA ILE A 315 13.19 18.70 10.96
C ILE A 315 13.12 20.03 10.20
N GLY A 316 12.59 20.00 8.99
CA GLY A 316 12.53 21.13 8.07
C GLY A 316 11.99 20.74 6.70
N ASN A 317 12.03 21.69 5.77
CA ASN A 317 11.52 21.49 4.43
C ASN A 317 12.56 20.83 3.52
N VAL A 318 12.13 19.84 2.75
CA VAL A 318 13.04 19.12 1.83
C VAL A 318 13.64 20.02 0.74
N VAL A 319 12.91 21.03 0.29
CA VAL A 319 13.40 21.98 -0.73
C VAL A 319 14.63 22.73 -0.20
N GLU A 320 14.60 23.12 1.06
CA GLU A 320 15.75 23.75 1.72
C GLU A 320 16.98 22.84 1.69
N VAL A 321 16.83 21.54 1.98
CA VAL A 321 17.92 20.56 1.94
C VAL A 321 18.51 20.43 0.53
N TRP A 322 17.63 20.29 -0.51
CA TRP A 322 18.07 20.22 -1.89
C TRP A 322 18.87 21.46 -2.32
N GLU A 323 18.36 22.66 -2.01
CA GLU A 323 19.01 23.93 -2.36
C GLU A 323 20.33 24.11 -1.60
N HIS A 324 20.33 23.82 -0.30
CA HIS A 324 21.51 23.98 0.55
C HIS A 324 22.62 23.01 0.16
N PHE A 325 22.31 21.72 -0.06
CA PHE A 325 23.29 20.73 -0.49
C PHE A 325 23.91 21.05 -1.86
N TYR A 326 23.13 21.68 -2.76
CA TYR A 326 23.66 22.17 -4.02
C TYR A 326 24.71 23.27 -3.82
N ASN A 327 24.44 24.24 -2.94
CA ASN A 327 25.31 25.37 -2.65
C ASN A 327 26.57 24.93 -1.88
N GLU A 328 26.44 23.94 -1.00
CA GLU A 328 27.52 23.37 -0.21
C GLU A 328 28.30 22.24 -0.92
N ASP A 329 27.99 21.98 -2.18
CA ASP A 329 28.61 20.94 -3.01
C ASP A 329 28.59 19.52 -2.38
N ILE A 330 27.50 19.19 -1.70
CA ILE A 330 27.25 17.83 -1.23
C ILE A 330 26.64 17.02 -2.37
N PHE A 331 27.31 15.94 -2.77
CA PHE A 331 26.83 15.08 -3.82
C PHE A 331 25.75 14.13 -3.30
N ILE A 332 24.55 14.22 -3.88
CA ILE A 332 23.42 13.32 -3.64
C ILE A 332 23.47 12.22 -4.71
N HIS A 333 23.61 10.97 -4.31
CA HIS A 333 23.67 9.83 -5.23
C HIS A 333 22.28 9.45 -5.74
N LEU A 334 21.33 9.27 -4.79
CA LEU A 334 19.92 9.00 -5.07
C LEU A 334 19.04 10.10 -4.49
N GLY A 335 18.02 10.49 -5.24
CA GLY A 335 17.00 11.42 -4.81
C GLY A 335 15.60 10.89 -5.04
N SER A 336 14.68 11.17 -4.13
CA SER A 336 13.26 10.86 -4.24
C SER A 336 12.41 11.79 -3.38
N ASP A 337 11.09 11.66 -3.46
CA ASP A 337 10.13 12.31 -2.57
C ASP A 337 9.02 11.33 -2.22
N GLN A 338 8.62 11.30 -0.94
CA GLN A 338 7.51 10.46 -0.48
C GLN A 338 6.52 11.24 0.41
N SER A 339 6.42 12.54 0.21
CA SER A 339 5.32 13.35 0.75
C SER A 339 3.97 12.91 0.15
N SER A 340 2.85 13.21 0.84
CA SER A 340 1.53 12.70 0.45
C SER A 340 0.89 13.55 -0.66
N LEU A 341 1.56 13.66 -1.82
CA LEU A 341 1.11 14.49 -2.96
C LEU A 341 -0.15 13.96 -3.68
N HIS A 342 -0.64 12.79 -3.33
CA HIS A 342 -1.98 12.33 -3.71
C HIS A 342 -3.11 13.11 -3.01
N ILE A 343 -2.80 13.84 -1.92
CA ILE A 343 -3.70 14.75 -1.20
C ILE A 343 -3.00 16.08 -0.86
N PRO A 344 -2.43 16.82 -1.82
CA PRO A 344 -1.51 17.92 -1.56
C PRO A 344 -2.13 19.09 -0.81
N TRP A 345 -3.43 19.33 -1.01
CA TRP A 345 -4.13 20.53 -0.53
C TRP A 345 -4.63 20.46 0.91
N THR A 346 -4.47 19.32 1.55
CA THR A 346 -4.93 19.05 2.93
C THR A 346 -3.80 18.67 3.87
N GLY A 347 -2.58 19.17 3.58
CA GLY A 347 -1.39 18.89 4.38
C GLY A 347 -0.57 17.70 3.89
N GLY A 348 -0.76 17.28 2.64
CA GLY A 348 0.06 16.23 2.03
C GLY A 348 1.44 16.71 1.59
N TYR A 349 1.58 18.02 1.33
CA TYR A 349 2.85 18.69 1.01
C TYR A 349 2.84 20.09 1.64
N TYR A 350 3.93 20.51 2.24
CA TYR A 350 4.04 21.78 2.96
C TYR A 350 4.94 22.78 2.21
N PRO A 351 4.50 24.06 2.07
CA PRO A 351 5.29 25.11 1.43
C PRO A 351 6.58 25.42 2.17
N ILE A 352 7.66 25.75 1.44
CA ILE A 352 8.96 26.02 2.05
C ILE A 352 8.94 27.25 2.95
N ASP A 353 8.38 28.35 2.61
CA ASP A 353 8.52 29.61 3.33
C ASP A 353 7.52 29.75 4.52
N LEU A 354 6.98 28.64 5.00
CA LEU A 354 6.01 28.62 6.12
C LEU A 354 6.38 27.56 7.14
N SER A 355 6.15 27.90 8.42
CA SER A 355 6.21 26.89 9.48
C SER A 355 5.11 25.83 9.31
N PHE A 356 5.28 24.68 9.98
CA PHE A 356 4.25 23.64 10.02
C PHE A 356 2.93 24.18 10.60
N GLU A 357 3.02 24.98 11.67
CA GLU A 357 1.88 25.59 12.35
C GLU A 357 1.16 26.62 11.47
N ASP A 358 1.90 27.55 10.84
CA ASP A 358 1.33 28.55 9.93
C ASP A 358 0.69 27.91 8.71
N SER A 359 1.31 26.89 8.18
CA SER A 359 0.75 26.10 7.07
C SER A 359 -0.60 25.47 7.44
N ASN A 360 -0.72 24.89 8.65
CA ASN A 360 -1.97 24.31 9.12
C ASN A 360 -3.06 25.36 9.40
N ILE A 361 -2.68 26.58 9.77
CA ILE A 361 -3.60 27.71 9.84
C ILE A 361 -4.09 28.06 8.44
N LEU A 362 -3.17 28.19 7.51
CA LEU A 362 -3.48 28.58 6.13
C LEU A 362 -4.39 27.57 5.40
N ILE A 363 -4.19 26.26 5.64
CA ILE A 363 -5.10 25.21 5.14
C ILE A 363 -6.55 25.45 5.55
N ARG A 364 -6.78 25.85 6.80
CA ARG A 364 -8.13 26.06 7.35
C ARG A 364 -8.74 27.38 6.91
N GLU A 365 -7.96 28.46 6.95
CA GLU A 365 -8.47 29.83 6.80
C GLU A 365 -8.40 30.34 5.36
N HIS A 366 -7.34 29.95 4.64
CA HIS A 366 -7.04 30.44 3.30
C HIS A 366 -6.58 29.32 2.34
N PRO A 367 -7.40 28.29 2.06
CA PRO A 367 -6.99 27.09 1.31
C PRO A 367 -6.51 27.40 -0.13
N LYS A 368 -7.02 28.47 -0.75
CA LYS A 368 -6.54 28.89 -2.09
C LYS A 368 -5.10 29.39 -2.03
N LEU A 369 -4.77 30.23 -1.05
CA LEU A 369 -3.42 30.73 -0.85
C LEU A 369 -2.46 29.61 -0.47
N PHE A 370 -2.90 28.65 0.34
CA PHE A 370 -2.11 27.45 0.65
C PHE A 370 -1.75 26.69 -0.64
N LYS A 371 -2.73 26.45 -1.52
CA LYS A 371 -2.51 25.79 -2.80
C LYS A 371 -1.47 26.54 -3.67
N GLU A 372 -1.58 27.86 -3.79
CA GLU A 372 -0.63 28.68 -4.54
C GLU A 372 0.80 28.57 -4.00
N LYS A 373 0.96 28.55 -2.67
CA LYS A 373 2.28 28.39 -2.02
C LYS A 373 2.85 26.98 -2.20
N VAL A 374 2.03 25.94 -2.14
CA VAL A 374 2.44 24.56 -2.45
C VAL A 374 2.93 24.47 -3.89
N GLN A 375 2.19 25.04 -4.86
CA GLN A 375 2.58 25.02 -6.27
C GLN A 375 3.88 25.78 -6.52
N ALA A 376 4.10 26.92 -5.85
CA ALA A 376 5.36 27.65 -5.92
C ALA A 376 6.54 26.83 -5.34
N SER A 377 6.31 26.14 -4.22
CA SER A 377 7.33 25.28 -3.59
C SER A 377 7.68 24.06 -4.45
N LEU A 378 6.69 23.45 -5.12
CA LEU A 378 6.94 22.35 -6.06
C LEU A 378 7.82 22.79 -7.23
N LYS A 379 7.65 24.00 -7.75
CA LYS A 379 8.55 24.54 -8.78
C LYS A 379 9.98 24.67 -8.29
N ARG A 380 10.18 25.26 -7.10
CA ARG A 380 11.52 25.37 -6.47
C ARG A 380 12.15 23.99 -6.23
N HIS A 381 11.36 23.04 -5.76
CA HIS A 381 11.83 21.67 -5.52
C HIS A 381 12.35 21.04 -6.81
N VAL A 382 11.57 21.12 -7.90
CA VAL A 382 11.97 20.62 -9.22
C VAL A 382 13.21 21.34 -9.76
N ASP A 383 13.30 22.66 -9.61
CA ASP A 383 14.48 23.44 -10.03
C ASP A 383 15.76 22.99 -9.30
N ALA A 384 15.66 22.70 -8.00
CA ALA A 384 16.77 22.17 -7.22
C ALA A 384 17.15 20.73 -7.66
N ILE A 385 16.17 19.86 -7.86
CA ILE A 385 16.39 18.50 -8.40
C ILE A 385 17.07 18.57 -9.77
N ASN A 386 16.58 19.43 -10.69
CA ASN A 386 17.16 19.60 -12.02
C ASN A 386 18.66 20.00 -11.95
N LYS A 387 19.05 20.84 -10.99
CA LYS A 387 20.45 21.23 -10.78
C LYS A 387 21.31 20.06 -10.31
N HIS A 388 20.82 19.25 -9.36
CA HIS A 388 21.54 18.08 -8.85
C HIS A 388 21.67 16.98 -9.90
N THR A 389 20.62 16.73 -10.70
CA THR A 389 20.66 15.71 -11.75
C THR A 389 21.63 16.08 -12.88
N GLN A 390 21.84 17.37 -13.15
CA GLN A 390 22.91 17.83 -14.04
C GLN A 390 24.32 17.52 -13.50
N LYS A 391 24.47 17.36 -12.17
CA LYS A 391 25.71 16.91 -11.52
C LYS A 391 25.84 15.38 -11.44
N GLY A 392 24.81 14.61 -11.85
CA GLY A 392 24.83 13.14 -11.86
C GLY A 392 23.97 12.45 -10.81
N THR A 393 23.15 13.19 -10.04
CA THR A 393 22.17 12.59 -9.13
C THR A 393 21.14 11.79 -9.91
N TYR A 394 20.84 10.56 -9.50
CA TYR A 394 19.73 9.78 -10.01
C TYR A 394 18.47 10.07 -9.18
N PHE A 395 17.47 10.69 -9.81
CA PHE A 395 16.19 11.01 -9.19
C PHE A 395 15.08 10.12 -9.74
N PHE A 396 14.20 9.63 -8.87
CA PHE A 396 13.02 8.85 -9.24
C PHE A 396 11.80 9.24 -8.39
N ASP A 397 10.62 9.23 -9.00
CA ASP A 397 9.34 9.38 -8.30
C ASP A 397 9.03 8.08 -7.54
N TYR A 398 8.72 8.19 -6.26
CA TYR A 398 8.36 7.02 -5.43
C TYR A 398 6.87 6.62 -5.54
N GLY A 399 6.15 7.11 -6.54
CA GLY A 399 4.75 6.78 -6.77
C GLY A 399 3.78 7.48 -5.81
N ASN A 400 4.11 8.69 -5.40
CA ASN A 400 3.33 9.56 -4.51
C ASN A 400 2.64 10.72 -5.24
N ALA A 401 2.63 10.69 -6.58
CA ALA A 401 2.14 11.75 -7.47
C ALA A 401 3.05 13.01 -7.55
N PHE A 402 4.32 12.94 -7.16
CA PHE A 402 5.23 14.09 -7.21
C PHE A 402 5.36 14.66 -8.62
N LEU A 403 5.68 13.82 -9.62
CA LEU A 403 5.84 14.27 -11.02
C LEU A 403 4.55 14.87 -11.57
N LEU A 404 3.42 14.24 -11.28
CA LEU A 404 2.11 14.68 -11.74
C LEU A 404 1.71 16.03 -11.14
N GLU A 405 1.86 16.23 -9.84
CA GLU A 405 1.51 17.49 -9.18
C GLU A 405 2.52 18.60 -9.49
N ALA A 406 3.80 18.27 -9.67
CA ALA A 406 4.80 19.20 -10.15
C ALA A 406 4.47 19.70 -11.57
N SER A 407 4.04 18.81 -12.47
CA SER A 407 3.57 19.17 -13.81
C SER A 407 2.33 20.08 -13.75
N ARG A 408 1.35 19.72 -12.93
CA ARG A 408 0.15 20.54 -12.69
C ARG A 408 0.46 21.92 -12.09
N ALA A 409 1.53 22.03 -11.34
CA ALA A 409 2.05 23.29 -10.83
C ALA A 409 2.77 24.12 -11.92
N GLY A 410 3.10 23.54 -13.07
CA GLY A 410 3.87 24.18 -14.15
C GLY A 410 5.36 24.23 -13.86
N ALA A 411 5.91 23.22 -13.16
CA ALA A 411 7.34 23.03 -12.99
C ALA A 411 7.98 22.46 -14.26
N ASP A 412 9.29 22.69 -14.44
CA ASP A 412 10.07 22.15 -15.57
C ASP A 412 10.40 20.68 -15.37
N ILE A 413 9.37 19.83 -15.46
CA ILE A 413 9.42 18.40 -15.15
C ILE A 413 9.08 17.50 -16.34
N MET A 414 8.55 18.08 -17.44
CA MET A 414 8.19 17.31 -18.63
C MET A 414 9.41 17.03 -19.50
N ALA A 415 9.44 15.86 -20.12
CA ALA A 415 10.40 15.52 -21.16
C ALA A 415 10.15 16.35 -22.44
N LYS A 416 11.09 16.31 -23.39
CA LYS A 416 11.02 17.09 -24.64
C LYS A 416 9.77 16.81 -25.49
N ASN A 417 9.19 15.61 -25.35
CA ASN A 417 7.97 15.23 -26.06
C ASN A 417 6.67 15.79 -25.43
N ASN A 418 6.75 16.43 -24.26
CA ASN A 418 5.62 16.94 -23.47
C ASN A 418 4.53 15.89 -23.12
N ILE A 419 4.87 14.62 -23.17
CA ILE A 419 3.99 13.49 -22.83
C ILE A 419 4.55 12.78 -21.59
N ASP A 420 5.84 12.49 -21.62
CA ASP A 420 6.54 11.81 -20.53
C ASP A 420 7.17 12.81 -19.56
N PHE A 421 7.53 12.33 -18.37
CA PHE A 421 8.29 13.11 -17.41
C PHE A 421 9.79 13.02 -17.67
N LYS A 422 10.57 14.00 -17.19
CA LYS A 422 12.05 13.98 -17.25
C LYS A 422 12.64 12.85 -16.42
N TYR A 423 11.99 12.50 -15.34
CA TYR A 423 12.43 11.49 -14.39
C TYR A 423 11.48 10.29 -14.40
N PRO A 424 11.99 9.08 -14.22
CA PRO A 424 11.15 7.91 -14.15
C PRO A 424 10.45 7.78 -12.78
N SER A 425 9.35 7.03 -12.74
CA SER A 425 8.89 6.47 -11.48
C SER A 425 9.77 5.30 -11.05
N TYR A 426 9.75 4.97 -9.75
CA TYR A 426 10.51 3.82 -9.23
C TYR A 426 10.10 2.48 -9.88
N VAL A 427 8.87 2.34 -10.35
CA VAL A 427 8.46 1.15 -11.10
C VAL A 427 8.94 1.22 -12.54
N GLN A 428 8.86 2.39 -13.19
CA GLN A 428 9.23 2.54 -14.59
C GLN A 428 10.65 2.07 -14.89
N ASP A 429 11.60 2.41 -14.03
CA ASP A 429 13.02 2.22 -14.31
C ASP A 429 13.73 1.29 -13.31
N ILE A 430 13.12 0.98 -12.15
CA ILE A 430 13.74 0.16 -11.11
C ILE A 430 12.96 -1.15 -10.93
N LEU A 431 11.79 -1.10 -10.27
CA LEU A 431 11.08 -2.33 -9.93
C LEU A 431 10.42 -3.02 -11.14
N GLY A 432 9.98 -2.27 -12.15
CA GLY A 432 9.42 -2.85 -13.37
C GLY A 432 10.43 -3.75 -14.07
N PRO A 433 11.52 -3.20 -14.63
CA PRO A 433 12.49 -3.96 -15.41
C PRO A 433 13.35 -4.93 -14.59
N LEU A 434 13.57 -4.69 -13.29
CA LEU A 434 14.44 -5.51 -12.46
C LEU A 434 13.72 -6.54 -11.58
N CYS A 435 12.41 -6.37 -11.36
CA CYS A 435 11.61 -7.23 -10.50
C CYS A 435 10.33 -7.71 -11.20
N PHE A 436 9.38 -6.81 -11.49
CA PHE A 436 8.03 -7.17 -11.94
C PHE A 436 8.00 -7.86 -13.29
N ASP A 437 8.84 -7.46 -14.25
CA ASP A 437 8.93 -8.10 -15.55
C ASP A 437 9.41 -9.57 -15.45
N TYR A 438 10.18 -9.88 -14.41
CA TYR A 438 10.60 -11.26 -14.08
C TYR A 438 9.63 -11.99 -13.13
N GLY A 439 8.52 -11.36 -12.74
CA GLY A 439 7.54 -11.95 -11.85
C GLY A 439 7.82 -11.77 -10.36
N PHE A 440 8.91 -11.09 -9.98
CA PHE A 440 9.24 -10.80 -8.59
C PHE A 440 8.41 -9.64 -8.07
N GLY A 441 7.57 -9.92 -7.10
CA GLY A 441 6.74 -8.92 -6.42
C GLY A 441 6.40 -9.32 -4.99
N PRO A 442 5.75 -8.41 -4.25
CA PRO A 442 5.53 -8.55 -2.81
C PRO A 442 4.56 -9.69 -2.48
N PHE A 443 5.10 -10.74 -1.90
CA PHE A 443 4.41 -11.87 -1.33
C PHE A 443 4.46 -11.79 0.18
N ARG A 444 3.31 -11.88 0.85
CA ARG A 444 3.20 -11.72 2.30
C ARG A 444 2.36 -12.80 2.96
N TRP A 445 2.63 -13.03 4.24
CA TRP A 445 1.87 -13.97 5.04
C TRP A 445 1.67 -13.49 6.47
N VAL A 446 0.66 -14.07 7.12
CA VAL A 446 0.31 -13.84 8.52
C VAL A 446 0.11 -15.18 9.20
N CYS A 447 0.85 -15.43 10.28
CA CYS A 447 0.64 -16.59 11.13
C CYS A 447 -0.62 -16.40 11.99
N ALA A 448 -1.70 -17.06 11.63
CA ALA A 448 -3.02 -16.86 12.23
C ALA A 448 -3.14 -17.39 13.67
N SER A 449 -2.16 -18.17 14.12
CA SER A 449 -2.03 -18.56 15.53
C SER A 449 -1.66 -17.41 16.47
N GLY A 450 -1.09 -16.32 15.93
CA GLY A 450 -0.54 -15.21 16.69
C GLY A 450 0.77 -15.51 17.42
N LYS A 451 1.38 -16.69 17.20
CA LYS A 451 2.59 -17.14 17.89
C LYS A 451 3.85 -16.65 17.17
N PRO A 452 4.80 -15.97 17.85
CA PRO A 452 6.08 -15.59 17.26
C PRO A 452 6.91 -16.78 16.75
N GLU A 453 6.78 -17.95 17.39
CA GLU A 453 7.49 -19.17 17.00
C GLU A 453 7.04 -19.67 15.62
N ASP A 454 5.77 -19.53 15.29
CA ASP A 454 5.24 -19.87 13.97
C ASP A 454 5.83 -18.93 12.90
N LEU A 455 6.00 -17.64 13.23
CA LEU A 455 6.63 -16.69 12.33
C LEU A 455 8.11 -17.03 12.11
N ASP A 456 8.87 -17.31 13.17
CA ASP A 456 10.27 -17.76 13.06
C ASP A 456 10.40 -19.01 12.18
N LYS A 457 9.48 -19.97 12.33
CA LYS A 457 9.45 -21.19 11.52
C LYS A 457 9.14 -20.91 10.06
N THR A 458 8.15 -20.04 9.77
CA THR A 458 7.81 -19.67 8.39
C THR A 458 8.93 -18.88 7.72
N ASP A 459 9.64 -18.01 8.45
CA ASP A 459 10.83 -17.30 7.94
C ASP A 459 11.91 -18.31 7.50
N HIS A 460 12.16 -19.33 8.30
CA HIS A 460 13.13 -20.39 8.01
C HIS A 460 12.74 -21.21 6.78
N ILE A 461 11.48 -21.67 6.73
CA ILE A 461 10.96 -22.42 5.57
C ILE A 461 11.08 -21.58 4.28
N ALA A 462 10.71 -20.30 4.33
CA ALA A 462 10.80 -19.43 3.15
C ALA A 462 12.25 -19.24 2.68
N ALA A 463 13.20 -19.08 3.60
CA ALA A 463 14.62 -18.98 3.27
C ALA A 463 15.14 -20.26 2.62
N GLU A 464 14.86 -21.43 3.19
CA GLU A 464 15.30 -22.74 2.64
C GLU A 464 14.74 -22.98 1.24
N VAL A 465 13.47 -22.67 1.01
CA VAL A 465 12.84 -22.81 -0.30
C VAL A 465 13.52 -21.91 -1.35
N LEU A 466 13.77 -20.65 -1.02
CA LEU A 466 14.42 -19.73 -1.95
C LEU A 466 15.88 -20.11 -2.19
N GLU A 467 16.63 -20.58 -1.19
CA GLU A 467 17.99 -21.08 -1.35
C GLU A 467 18.05 -22.29 -2.28
N ALA A 468 17.13 -23.23 -2.12
CA ALA A 468 17.05 -24.39 -3.00
C ALA A 468 16.72 -24.02 -4.45
N LEU A 469 15.80 -23.05 -4.65
CA LEU A 469 15.45 -22.55 -5.98
C LEU A 469 16.61 -21.80 -6.64
N MET A 470 17.37 -21.02 -5.89
CA MET A 470 18.48 -20.23 -6.40
C MET A 470 19.58 -21.09 -7.03
N LEU A 471 19.78 -22.33 -6.56
CA LEU A 471 20.80 -23.24 -7.10
C LEU A 471 20.62 -23.55 -8.60
N SER A 472 19.41 -23.49 -9.11
CA SER A 472 19.07 -23.76 -10.52
C SER A 472 18.47 -22.57 -11.25
N ALA A 473 18.43 -21.41 -10.60
CA ALA A 473 17.84 -20.20 -11.17
C ALA A 473 18.75 -19.61 -12.27
N PRO A 474 18.17 -19.05 -13.35
CA PRO A 474 18.93 -18.25 -14.31
C PRO A 474 19.61 -17.06 -13.64
N GLU A 475 20.76 -16.64 -14.19
CA GLU A 475 21.56 -15.52 -13.66
C GLU A 475 20.71 -14.24 -13.53
N ASP A 476 19.80 -13.99 -14.49
CA ASP A 476 18.93 -12.83 -14.54
C ASP A 476 18.10 -12.59 -13.25
N ILE A 477 17.78 -13.65 -12.51
CA ILE A 477 16.92 -13.57 -11.32
C ILE A 477 17.62 -13.92 -10.01
N GLN A 478 18.86 -14.45 -10.07
CA GLN A 478 19.59 -14.87 -8.86
C GLN A 478 19.80 -13.72 -7.88
N LEU A 479 20.06 -12.52 -8.38
CA LEU A 479 20.30 -11.35 -7.53
C LEU A 479 19.05 -10.97 -6.72
N GLN A 480 17.88 -10.99 -7.34
CA GLN A 480 16.60 -10.73 -6.64
C GLN A 480 16.30 -11.82 -5.60
N MET A 481 16.60 -13.08 -5.90
CA MET A 481 16.48 -14.17 -4.93
C MET A 481 17.42 -13.96 -3.74
N GLN A 482 18.69 -13.63 -4.00
CA GLN A 482 19.69 -13.40 -2.94
C GLN A 482 19.31 -12.25 -2.01
N ASP A 483 18.79 -11.16 -2.55
CA ASP A 483 18.32 -10.02 -1.75
C ASP A 483 17.20 -10.43 -0.80
N ASN A 484 16.26 -11.22 -1.27
CA ASN A 484 15.11 -11.68 -0.49
C ASN A 484 15.48 -12.77 0.53
N ILE A 485 16.45 -13.62 0.22
CA ILE A 485 17.05 -14.55 1.20
C ILE A 485 17.74 -13.77 2.32
N THR A 486 18.52 -12.76 1.96
CA THR A 486 19.21 -11.90 2.94
C THR A 486 18.20 -11.15 3.80
N TRP A 487 17.17 -10.60 3.19
CA TRP A 487 16.07 -9.92 3.90
C TRP A 487 15.40 -10.84 4.92
N ILE A 488 14.93 -12.02 4.50
CA ILE A 488 14.16 -12.91 5.38
C ILE A 488 15.00 -13.45 6.54
N LYS A 489 16.28 -13.78 6.30
CA LYS A 489 17.19 -14.22 7.35
C LYS A 489 17.47 -13.16 8.41
N ASN A 490 17.42 -11.87 8.05
CA ASN A 490 17.64 -10.75 8.95
C ASN A 490 16.33 -10.12 9.48
N ALA A 491 15.17 -10.61 9.06
CA ALA A 491 13.88 -9.99 9.37
C ALA A 491 13.61 -9.87 10.88
N LYS A 492 13.98 -10.88 11.66
CA LYS A 492 13.84 -10.87 13.12
C LYS A 492 14.69 -9.78 13.77
N GLN A 493 15.95 -9.60 13.34
CA GLN A 493 16.86 -8.58 13.85
C GLN A 493 16.38 -7.17 13.53
N ASN A 494 15.72 -7.00 12.39
CA ASN A 494 15.16 -5.72 11.96
C ASN A 494 13.93 -5.29 12.77
N ASN A 495 13.35 -6.18 13.57
CA ASN A 495 12.24 -5.92 14.49
C ASN A 495 11.05 -5.20 13.82
N MET A 496 10.47 -5.84 12.77
CA MET A 496 9.53 -5.19 11.86
C MET A 496 8.05 -5.52 12.14
N VAL A 497 7.77 -6.43 13.08
CA VAL A 497 6.40 -6.87 13.39
C VAL A 497 5.66 -5.78 14.13
N VAL A 498 4.49 -5.39 13.62
CA VAL A 498 3.53 -4.50 14.27
C VAL A 498 2.13 -5.09 14.07
N GLY A 499 1.39 -5.31 15.14
CA GLY A 499 0.10 -6.00 15.11
C GLY A 499 0.27 -7.51 14.99
N SER A 500 -0.21 -8.11 13.91
CA SER A 500 -0.15 -9.56 13.67
C SER A 500 1.28 -10.05 13.40
N GLN A 501 1.50 -11.36 13.64
CA GLN A 501 2.75 -12.06 13.29
C GLN A 501 2.83 -12.23 11.77
N ALA A 502 3.40 -11.26 11.09
CA ALA A 502 3.39 -11.16 9.64
C ALA A 502 4.78 -10.98 9.04
N ARG A 503 4.92 -11.39 7.77
CA ARG A 503 6.15 -11.21 6.98
C ARG A 503 5.86 -10.89 5.51
N ILE A 504 6.86 -10.37 4.83
CA ILE A 504 6.89 -10.09 3.39
C ILE A 504 8.26 -10.41 2.82
N LEU A 505 8.28 -10.86 1.57
CA LEU A 505 9.45 -10.90 0.68
C LEU A 505 8.99 -10.76 -0.78
N TYR A 506 9.91 -10.56 -1.71
CA TYR A 506 9.59 -10.66 -3.13
C TYR A 506 9.92 -12.07 -3.64
N ALA A 507 8.96 -12.65 -4.36
CA ALA A 507 9.14 -13.94 -5.03
C ALA A 507 8.34 -13.97 -6.33
N ASP A 508 8.82 -14.78 -7.30
CA ASP A 508 8.12 -15.12 -8.53
C ASP A 508 7.02 -16.19 -8.29
N ALA A 509 6.31 -16.57 -9.33
CA ALA A 509 5.23 -17.56 -9.24
C ALA A 509 5.69 -18.90 -8.64
N GLU A 510 6.87 -19.38 -9.02
CA GLU A 510 7.43 -20.62 -8.49
C GLU A 510 7.80 -20.49 -7.00
N GLY A 511 8.48 -19.41 -6.65
CA GLY A 511 8.87 -19.12 -5.26
C GLY A 511 7.66 -19.03 -4.35
N ARG A 512 6.64 -18.24 -4.72
CA ARG A 512 5.39 -18.11 -3.96
C ARG A 512 4.70 -19.46 -3.77
N SER A 513 4.56 -20.24 -4.84
CA SER A 513 3.87 -21.52 -4.79
C SER A 513 4.62 -22.54 -3.93
N LYS A 514 5.94 -22.64 -4.06
CA LYS A 514 6.76 -23.58 -3.26
C LYS A 514 6.81 -23.21 -1.78
N ILE A 515 6.94 -21.91 -1.46
CA ILE A 515 6.87 -21.42 -0.07
C ILE A 515 5.50 -21.77 0.51
N ALA A 516 4.40 -21.45 -0.19
CA ALA A 516 3.05 -21.72 0.28
C ALA A 516 2.76 -23.22 0.49
N ILE A 517 3.22 -24.09 -0.41
CA ILE A 517 3.11 -25.54 -0.27
C ILE A 517 3.88 -26.01 0.98
N ALA A 518 5.11 -25.52 1.18
CA ALA A 518 5.90 -25.86 2.36
C ALA A 518 5.25 -25.39 3.67
N PHE A 519 4.60 -24.22 3.67
CA PHE A 519 3.80 -23.78 4.82
C PHE A 519 2.60 -24.71 5.06
N ASN A 520 1.86 -25.04 4.00
CA ASN A 520 0.69 -25.92 4.12
C ASN A 520 1.08 -27.32 4.62
N ASP A 521 2.24 -27.83 4.21
CA ASP A 521 2.81 -29.09 4.67
C ASP A 521 3.19 -29.04 6.16
N ALA A 522 3.80 -27.93 6.63
CA ALA A 522 4.10 -27.72 8.04
C ALA A 522 2.83 -27.60 8.90
N ILE A 523 1.77 -26.97 8.38
CA ILE A 523 0.46 -26.91 9.06
C ILE A 523 -0.12 -28.32 9.17
N SER A 524 -0.12 -29.10 8.09
CA SER A 524 -0.65 -30.47 8.08
C SER A 524 0.04 -31.40 9.09
N LYS A 525 1.32 -31.15 9.36
CA LYS A 525 2.12 -31.86 10.35
C LYS A 525 1.93 -31.33 11.79
N GLY A 526 1.18 -30.25 11.98
CA GLY A 526 0.98 -29.60 13.26
C GLY A 526 2.22 -28.84 13.79
N GLU A 527 3.16 -28.52 12.90
CA GLU A 527 4.39 -27.80 13.25
C GLU A 527 4.17 -26.29 13.41
N ILE A 528 3.21 -25.73 12.69
CA ILE A 528 2.72 -24.36 12.79
C ILE A 528 1.19 -24.33 12.70
N GLY A 529 0.58 -23.23 13.15
CA GLY A 529 -0.84 -22.99 12.95
C GLY A 529 -1.18 -22.51 11.54
N PRO A 530 -2.48 -22.26 11.24
CA PRO A 530 -2.92 -21.76 9.94
C PRO A 530 -2.22 -20.47 9.53
N VAL A 531 -2.04 -20.30 8.23
CA VAL A 531 -1.36 -19.13 7.64
C VAL A 531 -2.28 -18.45 6.64
N VAL A 532 -2.40 -17.13 6.72
CA VAL A 532 -3.05 -16.30 5.70
C VAL A 532 -1.99 -15.80 4.74
N LEU A 533 -2.14 -16.11 3.45
CA LEU A 533 -1.32 -15.56 2.38
C LEU A 533 -1.99 -14.36 1.74
N GLY A 534 -1.18 -13.50 1.16
CA GLY A 534 -1.61 -12.44 0.28
C GLY A 534 -0.42 -11.79 -0.42
N ARG A 535 -0.65 -10.66 -1.01
CA ARG A 535 0.39 -9.81 -1.59
C ARG A 535 0.05 -8.34 -1.39
N ASP A 536 1.00 -7.46 -1.69
CA ASP A 536 0.64 -6.07 -1.89
C ASP A 536 -0.17 -5.95 -3.21
N HIS A 537 -1.05 -4.96 -3.30
CA HIS A 537 -1.69 -4.63 -4.57
C HIS A 537 -0.67 -4.05 -5.57
N HIS A 538 0.31 -3.32 -5.07
CA HIS A 538 1.53 -2.93 -5.76
C HIS A 538 2.37 -4.18 -6.09
N ASP A 539 2.06 -4.84 -7.20
CA ASP A 539 2.63 -6.13 -7.60
C ASP A 539 2.66 -6.26 -9.14
N VAL A 540 3.13 -7.39 -9.61
CA VAL A 540 3.26 -7.75 -11.03
C VAL A 540 1.94 -7.61 -11.79
N SER A 541 0.81 -8.07 -11.20
CA SER A 541 -0.51 -8.13 -11.85
C SER A 541 -1.58 -7.24 -11.22
N GLY A 542 -1.38 -6.82 -9.99
CA GLY A 542 -2.47 -6.33 -9.14
C GLY A 542 -2.93 -4.91 -9.41
N THR A 543 -2.17 -4.11 -10.17
CA THR A 543 -2.40 -2.68 -10.28
C THR A 543 -2.17 -2.18 -11.70
N ASP A 544 -3.18 -1.50 -12.24
CA ASP A 544 -3.07 -0.63 -13.41
C ASP A 544 -3.01 0.82 -12.93
N SER A 545 -1.83 1.43 -13.04
CA SER A 545 -1.56 2.81 -12.68
C SER A 545 -0.57 3.41 -13.69
N PRO A 546 -1.00 4.34 -14.55
CA PRO A 546 -0.21 4.84 -15.69
C PRO A 546 1.15 5.42 -15.30
N TYR A 547 1.25 6.01 -14.12
CA TYR A 547 2.45 6.71 -13.63
C TYR A 547 3.15 5.98 -12.49
N ARG A 548 2.75 4.74 -12.20
CA ARG A 548 3.33 3.93 -11.13
C ARG A 548 3.58 2.50 -11.61
N GLU A 549 2.67 1.54 -11.37
CA GLU A 549 2.88 0.10 -11.63
C GLU A 549 2.88 -0.27 -13.10
N THR A 550 2.21 0.50 -13.95
CA THR A 550 2.19 0.28 -15.40
C THR A 550 2.97 1.34 -16.18
N SER A 551 3.79 2.14 -15.51
CA SER A 551 4.58 3.20 -16.14
C SER A 551 5.66 2.69 -17.10
N ASN A 552 6.09 1.42 -16.97
CA ASN A 552 7.01 0.77 -17.91
C ASN A 552 6.32 -0.04 -19.02
N ILE A 553 5.04 0.21 -19.26
CA ILE A 553 4.27 -0.38 -20.36
C ILE A 553 4.12 0.65 -21.47
N TYR A 554 4.89 0.49 -22.55
CA TYR A 554 5.10 1.53 -23.58
C TYR A 554 4.27 1.33 -24.85
N ASP A 555 3.33 0.37 -24.88
CA ASP A 555 2.46 0.12 -26.04
C ASP A 555 1.20 1.01 -26.09
N GLY A 556 1.09 1.97 -25.18
CA GLY A 556 -0.06 2.87 -25.05
C GLY A 556 -1.18 2.34 -24.14
N SER A 557 -1.18 1.07 -23.78
CA SER A 557 -2.22 0.44 -22.97
C SER A 557 -2.04 0.62 -21.46
N ARG A 558 -1.01 1.34 -21.02
CA ARG A 558 -0.81 1.69 -19.60
C ARG A 558 -2.01 2.42 -18.97
N PHE A 559 -2.89 3.00 -19.80
CA PHE A 559 -4.09 3.72 -19.36
C PHE A 559 -5.34 2.82 -19.28
N THR A 560 -5.22 1.52 -19.49
CA THR A 560 -6.32 0.54 -19.35
C THR A 560 -6.22 -0.20 -18.02
N ALA A 561 -7.34 -0.74 -17.55
CA ALA A 561 -7.41 -1.46 -16.27
C ALA A 561 -7.69 -2.97 -16.43
N ASP A 562 -7.49 -3.51 -17.64
CA ASP A 562 -7.83 -4.90 -17.94
C ASP A 562 -7.01 -5.90 -17.12
N MET A 563 -5.72 -5.60 -16.86
CA MET A 563 -4.85 -6.47 -16.09
C MET A 563 -5.36 -6.68 -14.66
N ALA A 564 -5.63 -5.61 -13.93
CA ALA A 564 -6.10 -5.68 -12.54
C ALA A 564 -7.50 -6.32 -12.44
N ILE A 565 -8.38 -6.03 -13.38
CA ILE A 565 -9.74 -6.62 -13.43
C ILE A 565 -9.65 -8.12 -13.71
N HIS A 566 -8.92 -8.54 -14.74
CA HIS A 566 -8.72 -9.96 -15.06
C HIS A 566 -8.01 -10.72 -13.94
N ASN A 567 -7.07 -10.06 -13.25
CA ASN A 567 -6.39 -10.64 -12.10
C ASN A 567 -7.40 -11.05 -11.00
N VAL A 568 -8.24 -10.12 -10.56
CA VAL A 568 -9.24 -10.38 -9.51
C VAL A 568 -10.28 -11.42 -9.95
N ILE A 569 -10.75 -11.36 -11.21
CA ILE A 569 -11.67 -12.37 -11.75
C ILE A 569 -11.01 -13.74 -11.75
N GLY A 570 -9.77 -13.84 -12.23
CA GLY A 570 -9.04 -15.09 -12.32
C GLY A 570 -8.71 -15.71 -10.98
N ASP A 571 -8.32 -14.91 -10.00
CA ASP A 571 -8.07 -15.37 -8.62
C ASP A 571 -9.35 -15.87 -7.95
N SER A 572 -10.50 -15.20 -8.24
CA SER A 572 -11.80 -15.56 -7.69
C SER A 572 -12.19 -17.01 -7.94
N PHE A 573 -12.04 -17.51 -9.17
CA PHE A 573 -12.42 -18.90 -9.48
C PHE A 573 -11.26 -19.91 -9.38
N ARG A 574 -10.09 -19.49 -8.93
CA ARG A 574 -8.92 -20.37 -8.70
C ARG A 574 -8.64 -20.66 -7.23
N GLY A 575 -9.44 -20.11 -6.32
CA GLY A 575 -9.40 -20.50 -4.91
C GLY A 575 -8.93 -19.44 -3.92
N ALA A 576 -8.90 -18.17 -4.29
CA ALA A 576 -8.74 -17.09 -3.31
C ALA A 576 -9.81 -17.19 -2.22
N THR A 577 -9.43 -17.03 -0.96
CA THR A 577 -10.39 -17.02 0.15
C THR A 577 -11.26 -15.76 0.13
N TRP A 578 -10.66 -14.62 -0.24
CA TRP A 578 -11.39 -13.41 -0.58
C TRP A 578 -10.62 -12.61 -1.64
N VAL A 579 -11.34 -11.79 -2.36
CA VAL A 579 -10.79 -10.90 -3.38
C VAL A 579 -11.34 -9.50 -3.23
N SER A 580 -10.57 -8.53 -3.72
CA SER A 580 -10.99 -7.13 -3.71
C SER A 580 -10.50 -6.39 -4.95
N ILE A 581 -11.29 -5.41 -5.41
CA ILE A 581 -10.88 -4.47 -6.45
C ILE A 581 -11.27 -3.05 -6.05
N HIS A 582 -10.37 -2.10 -6.29
CA HIS A 582 -10.52 -0.74 -5.85
C HIS A 582 -10.16 0.26 -6.95
N ASN A 583 -10.86 1.40 -6.95
CA ASN A 583 -10.35 2.62 -7.52
C ASN A 583 -9.66 3.42 -6.40
N GLY A 584 -8.44 3.88 -6.65
CA GLY A 584 -7.66 4.64 -5.68
C GLY A 584 -6.44 3.89 -5.17
N GLY A 585 -5.40 4.63 -4.86
CA GLY A 585 -4.12 4.12 -4.38
C GLY A 585 -3.16 5.26 -4.05
N GLY A 586 -1.86 4.99 -3.97
CA GLY A 586 -0.83 5.96 -3.60
C GLY A 586 -0.71 7.17 -4.52
N VAL A 587 -1.17 7.07 -5.75
CA VAL A 587 -1.21 8.18 -6.74
C VAL A 587 -2.53 8.96 -6.73
N GLY A 588 -3.52 8.54 -5.95
CA GLY A 588 -4.78 9.24 -5.76
C GLY A 588 -6.00 8.54 -6.32
N TRP A 589 -7.15 9.11 -6.01
CA TRP A 589 -8.45 8.70 -6.52
C TRP A 589 -8.57 8.99 -8.02
N GLY A 590 -9.12 8.06 -8.78
CA GLY A 590 -9.29 8.18 -10.23
C GLY A 590 -8.03 7.91 -11.05
N GLU A 591 -6.87 7.72 -10.41
CA GLU A 591 -5.57 7.55 -11.07
C GLU A 591 -5.11 6.09 -11.11
N VAL A 592 -5.84 5.17 -10.50
CA VAL A 592 -5.42 3.77 -10.34
C VAL A 592 -6.59 2.82 -10.11
N ILE A 593 -6.55 1.67 -10.78
CA ILE A 593 -7.37 0.49 -10.45
C ILE A 593 -6.44 -0.59 -9.93
N ASN A 594 -6.76 -1.14 -8.77
CA ASN A 594 -5.94 -2.15 -8.14
C ASN A 594 -6.78 -3.22 -7.44
N GLY A 595 -6.22 -4.40 -7.30
CA GLY A 595 -6.86 -5.50 -6.64
C GLY A 595 -5.89 -6.45 -5.95
N GLY A 596 -6.44 -7.27 -5.10
CA GLY A 596 -5.68 -8.26 -4.37
C GLY A 596 -6.57 -9.35 -3.78
N PHE A 597 -5.94 -10.26 -3.09
CA PHE A 597 -6.57 -11.42 -2.49
C PHE A 597 -6.04 -11.70 -1.09
N GLY A 598 -6.77 -12.51 -0.34
CA GLY A 598 -6.27 -13.28 0.79
C GLY A 598 -6.57 -14.76 0.57
N MET A 599 -5.68 -15.64 1.03
CA MET A 599 -5.82 -17.09 0.95
C MET A 599 -5.46 -17.72 2.29
N LEU A 600 -6.36 -18.49 2.87
CA LEU A 600 -6.08 -19.28 4.07
C LEU A 600 -5.44 -20.61 3.69
N LEU A 601 -4.33 -20.95 4.34
CA LEU A 601 -3.73 -22.27 4.38
C LEU A 601 -4.12 -22.95 5.69
N ASP A 602 -4.70 -24.12 5.58
CA ASP A 602 -5.27 -24.90 6.68
C ASP A 602 -4.70 -26.32 6.81
N GLY A 603 -3.65 -26.63 6.04
CA GLY A 603 -3.00 -27.94 6.02
C GLY A 603 -3.72 -29.00 5.17
N THR A 604 -4.75 -28.61 4.41
CA THR A 604 -5.55 -29.54 3.60
C THR A 604 -5.01 -29.70 2.17
N ALA A 605 -5.40 -30.80 1.51
CA ALA A 605 -5.12 -31.01 0.08
C ALA A 605 -5.86 -30.00 -0.82
N GLU A 606 -7.01 -29.49 -0.37
CA GLU A 606 -7.73 -28.42 -1.06
C GLU A 606 -6.93 -27.12 -1.07
N ALA A 607 -6.25 -26.79 0.04
CA ALA A 607 -5.34 -25.65 0.08
C ALA A 607 -4.18 -25.81 -0.93
N ASP A 608 -3.57 -26.99 -1.03
CA ASP A 608 -2.54 -27.28 -2.04
C ASP A 608 -3.02 -27.07 -3.47
N LYS A 609 -4.24 -27.49 -3.78
CA LYS A 609 -4.85 -27.28 -5.10
C LYS A 609 -5.03 -25.79 -5.39
N ARG A 610 -5.51 -25.03 -4.42
CA ARG A 610 -5.69 -23.56 -4.54
C ARG A 610 -4.37 -22.85 -4.74
N ILE A 611 -3.34 -23.19 -3.97
CA ILE A 611 -1.99 -22.64 -4.09
C ILE A 611 -1.49 -22.81 -5.53
N LYS A 612 -1.50 -24.05 -6.04
CA LYS A 612 -0.98 -24.38 -7.36
C LYS A 612 -1.71 -23.66 -8.51
N ASN A 613 -3.02 -23.47 -8.36
CA ASN A 613 -3.83 -22.85 -9.43
C ASN A 613 -3.79 -21.32 -9.35
N MET A 614 -3.97 -20.76 -8.17
CA MET A 614 -4.19 -19.33 -8.02
C MET A 614 -2.89 -18.54 -7.98
N LEU A 615 -1.91 -18.92 -7.16
CA LEU A 615 -0.63 -18.19 -7.08
C LEU A 615 0.14 -18.23 -8.41
N PHE A 616 0.03 -19.33 -9.14
CA PHE A 616 0.57 -19.44 -10.50
C PHE A 616 -0.06 -18.41 -11.43
N TYR A 617 -1.40 -18.33 -11.43
CA TYR A 617 -2.14 -17.40 -12.29
C TYR A 617 -1.92 -15.95 -11.88
N ASP A 618 -2.00 -15.64 -10.59
CA ASP A 618 -1.88 -14.29 -10.06
C ASP A 618 -0.65 -13.55 -10.59
N VAL A 619 0.49 -14.20 -10.61
CA VAL A 619 1.74 -13.62 -11.13
C VAL A 619 1.78 -13.64 -12.66
N ASN A 620 1.49 -14.79 -13.28
CA ASN A 620 1.64 -14.98 -14.73
C ASN A 620 0.65 -14.15 -15.57
N ASN A 621 -0.49 -13.75 -15.02
CA ASN A 621 -1.38 -12.77 -15.64
C ASN A 621 -0.63 -11.45 -15.95
N GLY A 622 0.08 -10.90 -14.97
CA GLY A 622 0.86 -9.68 -15.15
C GLY A 622 2.07 -9.86 -16.05
N ILE A 623 2.80 -10.98 -15.94
CA ILE A 623 3.91 -11.27 -16.83
C ILE A 623 3.42 -11.36 -18.29
N SER A 624 2.30 -12.03 -18.56
CA SER A 624 1.73 -12.13 -19.90
C SER A 624 1.38 -10.76 -20.47
N ARG A 625 0.79 -9.90 -19.66
CA ARG A 625 0.44 -8.51 -20.01
C ARG A 625 1.68 -7.68 -20.35
N ARG A 626 2.73 -7.78 -19.52
CA ARG A 626 4.00 -7.07 -19.72
C ARG A 626 4.76 -7.61 -20.93
N SER A 627 4.75 -8.91 -21.14
CA SER A 627 5.33 -9.55 -22.31
C SER A 627 4.67 -9.09 -23.62
N TRP A 628 3.32 -9.00 -23.63
CA TRP A 628 2.58 -8.48 -24.78
C TRP A 628 2.92 -7.02 -25.10
N ALA A 629 3.24 -6.25 -24.08
CA ALA A 629 3.74 -4.88 -24.24
C ALA A 629 5.21 -4.78 -24.67
N ARG A 630 5.86 -5.89 -24.96
CA ARG A 630 7.24 -6.03 -25.42
C ARG A 630 8.32 -5.80 -24.36
N ASN A 631 7.98 -5.88 -23.07
CA ASN A 631 8.97 -5.83 -22.00
C ASN A 631 9.86 -7.06 -22.07
N GLU A 632 11.17 -6.89 -22.26
CA GLU A 632 12.13 -7.99 -22.52
C GLU A 632 12.18 -9.01 -21.38
N GLY A 633 12.28 -8.56 -20.12
CA GLY A 633 12.27 -9.43 -18.96
C GLY A 633 10.99 -10.27 -18.87
N ALA A 634 9.84 -9.69 -19.23
CA ALA A 634 8.57 -10.42 -19.22
C ALA A 634 8.45 -11.42 -20.39
N ILE A 635 9.02 -11.12 -21.55
CA ILE A 635 9.13 -12.08 -22.67
C ILE A 635 9.99 -13.26 -22.25
N PHE A 636 11.13 -13.00 -21.60
CA PHE A 636 11.98 -14.05 -21.05
C PHE A 636 11.22 -14.91 -20.02
N ALA A 637 10.61 -14.27 -19.04
CA ALA A 637 9.91 -14.95 -17.94
C ALA A 637 8.75 -15.83 -18.45
N ILE A 638 7.91 -15.32 -19.34
CA ILE A 638 6.76 -16.07 -19.83
C ILE A 638 7.16 -17.23 -20.74
N LYS A 639 8.21 -17.10 -21.56
CA LYS A 639 8.75 -18.19 -22.36
C LYS A 639 9.28 -19.32 -21.48
N ARG A 640 10.08 -18.98 -20.46
CA ARG A 640 10.58 -19.93 -19.47
C ARG A 640 9.42 -20.65 -18.77
N GLU A 641 8.36 -19.95 -18.42
CA GLU A 641 7.21 -20.56 -17.76
C GLU A 641 6.40 -21.49 -18.69
N MET A 642 6.26 -21.16 -19.98
CA MET A 642 5.64 -22.05 -20.97
C MET A 642 6.45 -23.34 -21.20
N GLU A 643 7.78 -23.28 -21.11
CA GLU A 643 8.63 -24.47 -21.19
C GLU A 643 8.44 -25.42 -20.00
N ARG A 644 8.21 -24.85 -18.81
CA ARG A 644 8.05 -25.59 -17.54
C ARG A 644 6.62 -26.08 -17.31
N THR A 645 5.64 -25.40 -17.91
CA THR A 645 4.21 -25.66 -17.72
C THR A 645 3.54 -25.94 -19.07
N PRO A 646 3.47 -27.22 -19.50
CA PRO A 646 3.03 -27.58 -20.86
C PRO A 646 1.63 -27.09 -21.26
N ASN A 647 0.74 -26.89 -20.29
CA ASN A 647 -0.63 -26.39 -20.51
C ASN A 647 -0.71 -24.86 -20.59
N LEU A 648 0.35 -24.14 -20.27
CA LEU A 648 0.41 -22.70 -20.43
C LEU A 648 0.65 -22.35 -21.90
N LYS A 649 -0.24 -21.60 -22.50
CA LYS A 649 -0.14 -21.11 -23.88
C LYS A 649 -0.38 -19.61 -23.87
N VAL A 650 0.68 -18.83 -23.99
CA VAL A 650 0.61 -17.37 -24.01
C VAL A 650 1.03 -16.86 -25.38
N THR A 651 0.30 -15.90 -25.91
CA THR A 651 0.67 -15.19 -27.12
C THR A 651 1.85 -14.27 -26.82
N VAL A 652 2.97 -14.52 -27.47
CA VAL A 652 4.19 -13.72 -27.35
C VAL A 652 4.26 -12.76 -28.55
N PRO A 653 4.66 -11.48 -28.37
CA PRO A 653 4.74 -10.53 -29.47
C PRO A 653 5.90 -10.88 -30.42
N ASN A 654 5.71 -10.60 -31.72
CA ASN A 654 6.81 -10.46 -32.65
C ASN A 654 7.33 -9.02 -32.57
N LEU A 655 8.64 -8.86 -32.49
CA LEU A 655 9.27 -7.55 -32.47
C LEU A 655 9.34 -7.00 -33.89
N VAL A 656 9.07 -5.72 -34.04
CA VAL A 656 9.14 -4.99 -35.30
C VAL A 656 10.47 -4.23 -35.34
N ASP A 657 11.12 -4.21 -36.47
CA ASP A 657 12.32 -3.42 -36.69
C ASP A 657 11.94 -1.92 -36.78
N ASP A 658 12.57 -1.10 -35.95
CA ASP A 658 12.26 0.34 -35.90
C ASP A 658 12.59 1.03 -37.21
N ASP A 659 13.65 0.61 -37.94
CA ASP A 659 14.03 1.13 -39.25
C ASP A 659 12.90 0.98 -40.27
N LEU A 660 12.07 -0.08 -40.14
CA LEU A 660 10.89 -0.28 -41.00
C LEU A 660 9.84 0.82 -40.83
N LEU A 661 9.80 1.47 -39.67
CA LEU A 661 8.77 2.45 -39.31
C LEU A 661 9.18 3.90 -39.60
N GLU A 662 10.49 4.18 -39.74
CA GLU A 662 11.02 5.55 -39.86
C GLU A 662 10.46 6.32 -41.08
N ASP A 663 10.23 5.62 -42.18
CA ASP A 663 9.79 6.22 -43.44
C ASP A 663 8.28 6.16 -43.71
N LEU A 664 7.48 5.71 -42.74
CA LEU A 664 6.05 5.52 -42.97
C LEU A 664 5.18 6.78 -42.80
N PHE A 665 5.62 7.79 -42.04
CA PHE A 665 4.83 8.97 -41.71
C PHE A 665 5.64 10.27 -41.78
#